data_9a7818c1c448f2138e153bd345a072fc
#
_entry.id   9a7818c1c448f2138e153bd345a072fc
#
_cell.length_a   1.000
_cell.length_b   1.000
_cell.length_c   1.000
_cell.angle_alpha   90.00
_cell.angle_beta   90.00
_cell.angle_gamma   90.00
#
_symmetry.space_group_name_H-M   'P 1'
#
loop_
_entity.id
_entity.type
_entity.pdbx_description
1 polymer ?
#
loop_
_entity_poly.entity_id
_entity_poly.type
_entity_poly.pdbx_seq_one_letter_code
_entity_poly.pdbx_strand_id
1 'polypeptide(L)'
;MVLSKFRRLEQMFAIAALMVYTQNPALMMWRTTKMKRSYFLLALGFFVLAPVRAQDSVMAPADNLIVDGVPKMPTSLAETAGRYGSYRSANLADWHPTKREMLIATRFAETPQLHVVKMPGGTRQQLTFFADSVGSGRFHPHGGDYILFAKDIGGGEWYQLYRYDVAAGDVTLLTDGKSRNLAGPWSSSGDQIAYMSTRRTGKDTDLWVMNPSDPKTDHLLTQLTGGGWQPQDWSPDDKKILLEEELSINESYFWLVDAATGEKLELTPRNMTEKVSYGEGRFSKDGKGIYVTADKDAEFHRLAYIDLATKRQEYLTTNIPWDVESFDVTQDGKMIAFMTDEEGVSILHVMDASTKKEIPLPKLPAGVMGSLHWHKNGHELGFSLNHARDPGDVYSLDVTNGKVERWTTSEMAVKTDRFPQAELVRWKSFDGKMISGFLYQPPAAFTGKRPVLVVIHGGPEGQSQPTFLGRANYLLNELGISLIYPNVRGSTGYGKTFSLLDNGFKREDTYKDVNALFDWIATQPGLDSERIAVTGGSYGGHMTLAVSTFYSDRIRCSVDIVGMSNLVTFLENTEAYRRELRRVEYGDERDPKMREFLEKIAPMNNIDKIKKPMLVIAGKNDPRVPVSESQQIADALKKQGTPVWLLIAKDEGHGYRKKPNQDFQFYATVEFLQEYLLK
;
A
#
# COMPACT_ATOMS: atom_id res chain seq x y z
N MET A 1 -2.04 4.78 40.27
CA MET A 1 -3.43 5.09 40.68
C MET A 1 -4.36 3.87 40.65
N VAL A 2 -4.03 2.75 40.07
CA VAL A 2 -4.81 1.50 40.04
C VAL A 2 -4.53 0.63 41.29
N LEU A 3 -3.32 0.60 41.78
CA LEU A 3 -2.94 -0.16 42.97
C LEU A 3 -3.54 0.35 44.30
N SER A 4 -3.95 1.65 44.37
CA SER A 4 -4.59 2.20 45.57
C SER A 4 -6.09 1.87 45.67
N LYS A 5 -6.74 1.53 44.53
CA LYS A 5 -8.15 1.10 44.53
C LYS A 5 -8.33 -0.35 44.93
N PHE A 6 -7.36 -1.22 44.66
CA PHE A 6 -7.42 -2.62 45.07
C PHE A 6 -7.28 -2.80 46.60
N ARG A 7 -6.41 -2.04 47.24
CA ARG A 7 -6.29 -2.08 48.74
C ARG A 7 -7.52 -1.55 49.46
N ARG A 8 -8.31 -0.67 48.87
CA ARG A 8 -9.59 -0.20 49.45
C ARG A 8 -10.70 -1.24 49.36
N LEU A 9 -10.72 -2.06 48.30
CA LEU A 9 -11.69 -3.15 48.20
C LEU A 9 -11.43 -4.29 49.17
N GLU A 10 -10.19 -4.67 49.40
CA GLU A 10 -9.85 -5.68 50.40
C GLU A 10 -10.19 -5.22 51.84
N GLN A 11 -9.99 -3.95 52.19
CA GLN A 11 -10.39 -3.40 53.47
C GLN A 11 -11.92 -3.31 53.64
N MET A 12 -12.67 -3.07 52.58
CA MET A 12 -14.15 -3.06 52.63
C MET A 12 -14.73 -4.47 52.82
N PHE A 13 -14.12 -5.50 52.22
CA PHE A 13 -14.54 -6.89 52.43
C PHE A 13 -14.19 -7.41 53.82
N ALA A 14 -13.08 -6.99 54.41
CA ALA A 14 -12.71 -7.35 55.78
C ALA A 14 -13.63 -6.73 56.84
N ILE A 15 -14.10 -5.48 56.61
CA ILE A 15 -15.04 -4.79 57.49
C ILE A 15 -16.46 -5.37 57.38
N ALA A 16 -16.88 -5.79 56.19
CA ALA A 16 -18.18 -6.46 56.01
C ALA A 16 -18.25 -7.86 56.68
N ALA A 17 -17.15 -8.61 56.66
CA ALA A 17 -17.06 -9.90 57.33
C ALA A 17 -17.09 -9.76 58.88
N LEU A 18 -16.56 -8.65 59.45
CA LEU A 18 -16.56 -8.39 60.88
C LEU A 18 -17.93 -7.91 61.42
N MET A 19 -18.75 -7.26 60.57
CA MET A 19 -20.09 -6.80 60.98
C MET A 19 -21.17 -7.89 60.96
N VAL A 20 -20.95 -9.00 60.26
CA VAL A 20 -21.90 -10.15 60.29
C VAL A 20 -21.71 -11.01 61.52
N TYR A 21 -20.57 -10.92 62.26
CA TYR A 21 -20.26 -11.72 63.45
C TYR A 21 -20.76 -11.11 64.76
N THR A 22 -21.30 -9.90 64.78
CA THR A 22 -21.68 -9.20 66.03
C THR A 22 -23.19 -9.08 66.25
N GLN A 23 -24.05 -9.72 65.48
CA GLN A 23 -25.52 -9.62 65.66
C GLN A 23 -26.23 -10.97 65.85
N ASN A 24 -25.67 -11.91 66.65
CA ASN A 24 -26.54 -13.00 67.13
C ASN A 24 -26.01 -13.58 68.47
N PRO A 25 -26.54 -13.09 69.63
CA PRO A 25 -26.10 -13.56 70.97
C PRO A 25 -26.82 -14.81 71.45
N ALA A 26 -27.32 -15.71 70.62
CA ALA A 26 -28.17 -16.82 71.05
C ALA A 26 -27.56 -18.21 70.90
N LEU A 27 -26.23 -18.36 70.90
CA LEU A 27 -25.57 -19.67 70.86
C LEU A 27 -24.38 -19.76 71.82
N MET A 28 -24.64 -19.38 73.11
CA MET A 28 -23.76 -19.70 74.25
C MET A 28 -24.57 -20.45 75.30
N MET A 29 -24.61 -21.73 75.20
CA MET A 29 -24.79 -22.73 76.26
C MET A 29 -24.99 -24.11 75.64
N TRP A 30 -23.96 -24.95 75.73
CA TRP A 30 -24.08 -26.34 76.16
C TRP A 30 -22.72 -27.05 76.29
N ARG A 31 -22.39 -27.22 77.57
CA ARG A 31 -21.70 -28.33 78.20
C ARG A 31 -20.37 -28.92 77.68
N THR A 32 -19.37 -28.67 78.49
CA THR A 32 -18.22 -29.51 78.70
C THR A 32 -18.60 -30.96 79.05
N THR A 33 -18.12 -31.92 78.29
CA THR A 33 -17.95 -33.31 78.69
C THR A 33 -16.65 -33.88 78.11
N LYS A 34 -15.83 -34.44 79.01
CA LYS A 34 -14.57 -35.12 78.73
C LYS A 34 -14.75 -36.22 77.69
N MET A 35 -13.88 -36.29 76.71
CA MET A 35 -13.52 -37.56 76.09
C MET A 35 -12.12 -37.53 75.46
N LYS A 36 -11.35 -38.45 75.89
CA LYS A 36 -10.15 -39.19 75.45
C LYS A 36 -9.43 -38.75 74.11
N ARG A 37 -8.10 -38.64 74.31
CA ARG A 37 -7.10 -38.58 73.25
C ARG A 37 -7.29 -39.74 72.25
N SER A 38 -7.51 -39.42 71.02
CA SER A 38 -7.28 -40.29 69.84
C SER A 38 -6.45 -39.54 68.87
N TYR A 39 -5.33 -40.09 68.46
CA TYR A 39 -4.40 -39.58 67.50
C TYR A 39 -5.09 -39.59 66.15
N PHE A 40 -5.39 -38.41 65.59
CA PHE A 40 -5.73 -38.25 64.17
C PHE A 40 -4.46 -37.85 63.37
N LEU A 41 -3.91 -38.84 62.67
CA LEU A 41 -2.89 -38.63 61.67
C LEU A 41 -3.55 -37.75 60.50
N LEU A 42 -3.23 -36.48 60.49
CA LEU A 42 -3.51 -35.65 59.32
C LEU A 42 -2.52 -36.06 58.24
N ALA A 43 -2.97 -36.88 57.29
CA ALA A 43 -2.29 -37.06 56.00
C ALA A 43 -2.43 -35.74 55.20
N LEU A 44 -1.39 -34.88 55.26
CA LEU A 44 -1.24 -33.76 54.30
C LEU A 44 -0.99 -34.38 52.93
N GLY A 45 -2.06 -34.57 52.17
CA GLY A 45 -1.95 -34.81 50.73
C GLY A 45 -1.37 -33.58 50.07
N PHE A 46 -0.09 -33.60 49.70
CA PHE A 46 0.47 -32.69 48.74
C PHE A 46 -0.24 -32.92 47.42
N PHE A 47 -1.30 -32.15 47.16
CA PHE A 47 -1.77 -31.94 45.79
C PHE A 47 -0.66 -31.17 45.08
N VAL A 48 0.18 -31.87 44.35
CA VAL A 48 1.01 -31.24 43.28
C VAL A 48 0.00 -30.70 42.28
N LEU A 49 -0.34 -29.44 42.41
CA LEU A 49 -0.98 -28.68 41.35
C LEU A 49 0.04 -28.64 40.20
N ALA A 50 -0.01 -29.67 39.32
CA ALA A 50 0.56 -29.54 38.03
C ALA A 50 -0.04 -28.25 37.42
N PRO A 51 0.76 -27.33 36.92
CA PRO A 51 0.20 -26.18 36.23
C PRO A 51 -0.69 -26.70 35.11
N VAL A 52 -2.00 -26.62 35.29
CA VAL A 52 -2.94 -26.79 34.20
C VAL A 52 -2.58 -25.65 33.23
N ARG A 53 -1.81 -25.96 32.22
CA ARG A 53 -1.66 -25.03 31.09
C ARG A 53 -3.08 -24.78 30.62
N ALA A 54 -3.60 -23.60 30.90
CA ALA A 54 -4.84 -23.15 30.28
C ALA A 54 -4.69 -23.38 28.80
N GLN A 55 -5.54 -24.21 28.22
CA GLN A 55 -5.56 -24.44 26.79
C GLN A 55 -5.87 -23.09 26.17
N ASP A 56 -4.98 -22.59 25.28
CA ASP A 56 -5.15 -21.29 24.66
C ASP A 56 -6.51 -21.27 23.95
N SER A 57 -7.30 -20.24 24.16
CA SER A 57 -8.58 -20.10 23.47
C SER A 57 -8.33 -19.91 21.97
N VAL A 58 -9.23 -20.42 21.15
CA VAL A 58 -9.09 -20.43 19.69
C VAL A 58 -9.96 -19.36 19.09
N MET A 59 -9.38 -18.56 18.21
CA MET A 59 -10.09 -17.59 17.39
C MET A 59 -10.70 -18.28 16.16
N ALA A 60 -12.01 -18.12 15.95
CA ALA A 60 -12.66 -18.55 14.73
C ALA A 60 -12.44 -17.50 13.62
N PRO A 61 -12.29 -17.93 12.34
CA PRO A 61 -12.33 -17.01 11.22
C PRO A 61 -13.70 -16.34 11.12
N ALA A 62 -13.74 -15.09 10.66
CA ALA A 62 -15.01 -14.41 10.40
C ALA A 62 -15.75 -15.03 9.20
N ASP A 63 -17.09 -14.88 9.15
CA ASP A 63 -17.96 -15.49 8.14
C ASP A 63 -17.68 -15.05 6.70
N ASN A 64 -17.04 -13.90 6.52
CA ASN A 64 -16.59 -13.40 5.23
C ASN A 64 -15.30 -14.06 4.72
N LEU A 65 -14.64 -14.90 5.51
CA LEU A 65 -13.42 -15.60 5.13
C LEU A 65 -13.73 -17.05 4.72
N ILE A 66 -13.18 -17.48 3.59
CA ILE A 66 -13.05 -18.88 3.20
C ILE A 66 -11.68 -19.32 3.63
N VAL A 67 -11.63 -20.33 4.51
CA VAL A 67 -10.39 -20.81 5.11
C VAL A 67 -10.31 -22.32 4.91
N ASP A 68 -9.23 -22.79 4.28
CA ASP A 68 -9.03 -24.20 3.99
C ASP A 68 -7.57 -24.61 4.26
N GLY A 69 -7.38 -25.69 5.04
CA GLY A 69 -6.06 -26.17 5.46
C GLY A 69 -5.38 -25.32 6.55
N VAL A 70 -5.88 -24.13 6.86
CA VAL A 70 -5.31 -23.25 7.90
C VAL A 70 -5.66 -23.81 9.28
N PRO A 71 -4.68 -23.95 10.22
CA PRO A 71 -4.96 -24.45 11.55
C PRO A 71 -5.80 -23.45 12.37
N LYS A 72 -6.30 -23.91 13.48
CA LYS A 72 -6.99 -23.05 14.44
C LYS A 72 -6.02 -22.04 15.05
N MET A 73 -6.38 -20.74 14.97
CA MET A 73 -5.54 -19.64 15.45
C MET A 73 -5.59 -19.50 16.98
N PRO A 74 -4.44 -19.52 17.69
CA PRO A 74 -4.41 -19.21 19.10
C PRO A 74 -4.78 -17.75 19.36
N THR A 75 -5.61 -17.49 20.37
CA THR A 75 -5.97 -16.10 20.75
C THR A 75 -4.75 -15.31 21.24
N SER A 76 -3.78 -15.98 21.89
CA SER A 76 -2.52 -15.37 22.33
C SER A 76 -1.70 -14.80 21.17
N LEU A 77 -1.77 -15.41 19.97
CA LEU A 77 -1.14 -14.87 18.77
C LEU A 77 -1.79 -13.53 18.38
N ALA A 78 -3.12 -13.46 18.41
CA ALA A 78 -3.81 -12.20 18.10
C ALA A 78 -3.45 -11.08 19.11
N GLU A 79 -3.30 -11.40 20.38
CA GLU A 79 -2.91 -10.46 21.44
C GLU A 79 -1.47 -9.94 21.24
N THR A 80 -0.55 -10.75 20.77
CA THR A 80 0.85 -10.38 20.58
C THR A 80 1.09 -9.74 19.20
N ALA A 81 0.76 -10.44 18.12
CA ALA A 81 0.98 -9.99 16.75
C ALA A 81 0.05 -8.82 16.35
N GLY A 82 -1.20 -8.80 16.86
CA GLY A 82 -2.16 -7.73 16.58
C GLY A 82 -1.70 -6.35 17.03
N ARG A 83 -0.83 -6.26 18.05
CA ARG A 83 -0.23 -4.99 18.48
C ARG A 83 0.60 -4.32 17.39
N TYR A 84 1.27 -5.10 16.55
CA TYR A 84 2.07 -4.60 15.43
C TYR A 84 1.21 -4.09 14.27
N GLY A 85 -0.05 -4.52 14.15
CA GLY A 85 -1.05 -4.00 13.22
C GLY A 85 -1.89 -2.83 13.77
N SER A 86 -1.68 -2.47 15.05
CA SER A 86 -2.45 -1.43 15.73
C SER A 86 -1.69 -0.11 15.72
N TYR A 87 -1.68 0.54 14.56
CA TYR A 87 -1.12 1.87 14.34
C TYR A 87 -2.06 2.72 13.48
N ARG A 88 -1.89 4.04 13.55
CA ARG A 88 -2.74 5.03 12.92
C ARG A 88 -1.93 5.99 12.05
N SER A 89 -1.39 5.47 10.93
CA SER A 89 -0.73 6.32 9.94
C SER A 89 -1.66 7.39 9.39
N ALA A 90 -1.11 8.48 8.92
CA ALA A 90 -1.84 9.54 8.25
C ALA A 90 -1.15 9.91 6.93
N ASN A 91 -1.97 10.12 5.90
CA ASN A 91 -1.53 10.65 4.62
C ASN A 91 -2.25 11.96 4.32
N LEU A 92 -1.53 12.94 3.80
CA LEU A 92 -2.12 14.19 3.32
C LEU A 92 -3.01 13.89 2.11
N ALA A 93 -4.23 14.39 2.14
CA ALA A 93 -5.14 14.34 1.00
C ALA A 93 -5.23 15.70 0.30
N ASP A 94 -5.34 16.80 1.07
CA ASP A 94 -5.43 18.14 0.50
C ASP A 94 -5.22 19.21 1.60
N TRP A 95 -4.98 20.46 1.17
CA TRP A 95 -5.09 21.65 1.98
C TRP A 95 -6.48 22.27 1.87
N HIS A 96 -7.00 22.81 2.99
CA HIS A 96 -8.18 23.67 2.92
C HIS A 96 -7.81 24.96 2.14
N PRO A 97 -8.61 25.36 1.14
CA PRO A 97 -8.19 26.42 0.19
C PRO A 97 -8.03 27.82 0.80
N THR A 98 -8.66 28.10 1.94
CA THR A 98 -8.66 29.43 2.56
C THR A 98 -8.21 29.43 4.02
N LYS A 99 -8.08 28.25 4.64
CA LYS A 99 -7.66 28.09 6.04
C LYS A 99 -6.41 27.25 6.11
N ARG A 100 -5.60 27.47 7.10
CA ARG A 100 -4.47 26.62 7.39
C ARG A 100 -4.94 25.36 8.14
N GLU A 101 -5.62 24.47 7.40
CA GLU A 101 -6.18 23.20 7.84
C GLU A 101 -5.88 22.13 6.79
N MET A 102 -5.66 20.89 7.20
CA MET A 102 -5.36 19.77 6.30
C MET A 102 -6.48 18.74 6.31
N LEU A 103 -6.84 18.25 5.11
CA LEU A 103 -7.57 17.01 4.91
C LEU A 103 -6.57 15.87 4.88
N ILE A 104 -6.81 14.83 5.67
CA ILE A 104 -5.96 13.66 5.76
C ILE A 104 -6.79 12.38 5.64
N ALA A 105 -6.15 11.31 5.18
CA ALA A 105 -6.69 9.96 5.30
C ALA A 105 -5.97 9.22 6.43
N THR A 106 -6.73 8.67 7.38
CA THR A 106 -6.21 7.88 8.51
C THR A 106 -7.24 6.86 8.97
N ARG A 107 -6.78 5.80 9.65
CA ARG A 107 -7.65 4.71 10.11
C ARG A 107 -7.78 4.71 11.62
N PHE A 108 -8.98 4.95 12.15
CA PHE A 108 -9.29 4.79 13.57
C PHE A 108 -10.00 3.47 13.88
N ALA A 109 -10.80 2.97 12.95
CA ALA A 109 -11.51 1.70 13.07
C ALA A 109 -10.95 0.65 12.09
N GLU A 110 -11.78 0.14 11.20
CA GLU A 110 -11.41 -0.97 10.31
C GLU A 110 -10.76 -0.52 9.02
N THR A 111 -11.16 0.64 8.48
CA THR A 111 -10.71 1.17 7.20
C THR A 111 -10.28 2.64 7.30
N PRO A 112 -9.37 3.11 6.42
CA PRO A 112 -9.05 4.54 6.30
C PRO A 112 -10.29 5.36 5.95
N GLN A 113 -10.41 6.53 6.58
CA GLN A 113 -11.47 7.50 6.35
C GLN A 113 -10.88 8.92 6.28
N LEU A 114 -11.62 9.88 5.74
CA LEU A 114 -11.20 11.27 5.70
C LEU A 114 -11.37 11.94 7.06
N HIS A 115 -10.37 12.74 7.43
CA HIS A 115 -10.35 13.54 8.66
C HIS A 115 -9.80 14.94 8.35
N VAL A 116 -10.17 15.92 9.18
CA VAL A 116 -9.56 17.25 9.16
C VAL A 116 -8.67 17.41 10.38
N VAL A 117 -7.50 18.03 10.17
CA VAL A 117 -6.60 18.51 11.21
C VAL A 117 -6.47 20.02 11.06
N LYS A 118 -6.82 20.77 12.11
CA LYS A 118 -6.94 22.24 12.04
C LYS A 118 -5.66 22.99 12.36
N MET A 119 -4.68 22.32 12.94
CA MET A 119 -3.36 22.89 13.27
C MET A 119 -2.35 21.79 13.51
N PRO A 120 -1.04 22.04 13.42
CA PRO A 120 0.00 21.07 13.77
C PRO A 120 -0.21 20.50 15.17
N GLY A 121 -0.19 19.15 15.26
CA GLY A 121 -0.46 18.41 16.51
C GLY A 121 -1.92 18.46 16.98
N GLY A 122 -2.83 18.98 16.16
CA GLY A 122 -4.26 19.05 16.47
C GLY A 122 -4.96 17.69 16.43
N THR A 123 -6.20 17.65 16.92
CA THR A 123 -7.04 16.46 16.87
C THR A 123 -7.42 16.12 15.42
N ARG A 124 -7.53 14.85 15.12
CA ARG A 124 -8.00 14.33 13.81
C ARG A 124 -9.52 14.20 13.88
N GLN A 125 -10.26 15.14 13.31
CA GLN A 125 -11.71 15.12 13.27
C GLN A 125 -12.18 14.26 12.08
N GLN A 126 -12.80 13.11 12.34
CA GLN A 126 -13.31 12.22 11.31
C GLN A 126 -14.53 12.83 10.60
N LEU A 127 -14.54 12.73 9.27
CA LEU A 127 -15.61 13.25 8.40
C LEU A 127 -16.44 12.13 7.77
N THR A 128 -15.81 11.05 7.34
CA THR A 128 -16.47 9.92 6.64
C THR A 128 -16.48 8.66 7.52
N PHE A 129 -17.56 7.84 7.39
CA PHE A 129 -17.81 6.69 8.28
C PHE A 129 -18.27 5.47 7.47
N PHE A 130 -17.58 5.13 6.38
CA PHE A 130 -17.92 4.00 5.54
C PHE A 130 -17.27 2.71 6.01
N ALA A 131 -17.90 1.58 5.71
CA ALA A 131 -17.31 0.25 5.91
C ALA A 131 -16.12 0.01 4.96
N ASP A 132 -16.17 0.60 3.76
CA ASP A 132 -15.08 0.55 2.78
C ASP A 132 -14.17 1.77 2.90
N SER A 133 -12.96 1.63 2.38
CA SER A 133 -11.90 2.63 2.50
C SER A 133 -12.20 3.91 1.72
N VAL A 134 -11.93 5.07 2.34
CA VAL A 134 -11.84 6.37 1.68
C VAL A 134 -10.42 6.89 1.91
N GLY A 135 -9.56 6.71 0.90
CA GLY A 135 -8.12 6.97 1.03
C GLY A 135 -7.68 8.35 0.56
N SER A 136 -8.52 9.10 -0.16
CA SER A 136 -8.21 10.44 -0.66
C SER A 136 -9.46 11.28 -0.83
N GLY A 137 -9.30 12.59 -0.91
CA GLY A 137 -10.35 13.54 -1.19
C GLY A 137 -9.77 14.93 -1.46
N ARG A 138 -10.54 15.81 -2.06
CA ARG A 138 -10.13 17.17 -2.39
C ARG A 138 -11.21 18.16 -2.00
N PHE A 139 -10.84 19.23 -1.35
CA PHE A 139 -11.76 20.36 -1.09
C PHE A 139 -12.20 21.03 -2.39
N HIS A 140 -13.40 21.58 -2.40
CA HIS A 140 -13.80 22.56 -3.38
C HIS A 140 -12.79 23.74 -3.35
N PRO A 141 -12.18 24.10 -4.50
CA PRO A 141 -10.94 24.87 -4.52
C PRO A 141 -11.06 26.32 -4.06
N HIS A 142 -12.27 26.92 -4.04
CA HIS A 142 -12.43 28.32 -3.64
C HIS A 142 -12.96 28.47 -2.22
N GLY A 143 -13.97 27.70 -1.83
CA GLY A 143 -14.63 27.84 -0.53
C GLY A 143 -14.21 26.80 0.50
N GLY A 144 -13.90 25.59 0.04
CA GLY A 144 -13.71 24.43 0.93
C GLY A 144 -15.01 24.00 1.62
N ASP A 145 -16.15 24.39 1.08
CA ASP A 145 -17.50 24.13 1.61
C ASP A 145 -17.95 22.69 1.42
N TYR A 146 -17.35 21.98 0.49
CA TYR A 146 -17.52 20.54 0.32
C TYR A 146 -16.22 19.86 -0.12
N ILE A 147 -16.22 18.53 0.00
CA ILE A 147 -15.10 17.66 -0.36
C ILE A 147 -15.58 16.66 -1.42
N LEU A 148 -14.81 16.48 -2.48
CA LEU A 148 -14.98 15.36 -3.41
C LEU A 148 -14.10 14.21 -3.01
N PHE A 149 -14.64 13.00 -3.07
CA PHE A 149 -13.88 11.78 -2.82
C PHE A 149 -14.42 10.62 -3.67
N ALA A 150 -13.58 9.61 -3.86
CA ALA A 150 -13.95 8.38 -4.52
C ALA A 150 -13.90 7.22 -3.54
N LYS A 151 -14.85 6.28 -3.67
CA LYS A 151 -14.79 4.99 -3.00
C LYS A 151 -15.41 3.89 -3.85
N ASP A 152 -14.95 2.67 -3.64
CA ASP A 152 -15.53 1.43 -4.16
C ASP A 152 -16.28 0.67 -3.06
N ILE A 153 -16.74 -0.53 -3.41
CA ILE A 153 -17.37 -1.47 -2.48
C ILE A 153 -16.61 -2.79 -2.54
N GLY A 154 -16.20 -3.28 -1.36
CA GLY A 154 -15.56 -4.58 -1.20
C GLY A 154 -14.24 -4.76 -1.98
N GLY A 155 -13.54 -3.67 -2.31
CA GLY A 155 -12.27 -3.70 -3.02
C GLY A 155 -12.38 -3.97 -4.53
N GLY A 156 -13.58 -3.88 -5.12
CA GLY A 156 -13.82 -4.17 -6.54
C GLY A 156 -13.32 -3.10 -7.52
N GLU A 157 -12.82 -1.97 -7.05
CA GLU A 157 -12.28 -0.84 -7.83
C GLU A 157 -13.27 -0.20 -8.82
N TRP A 158 -14.57 -0.49 -8.71
CA TRP A 158 -15.64 0.20 -9.41
C TRP A 158 -16.01 1.46 -8.65
N TYR A 159 -15.06 2.41 -8.65
CA TYR A 159 -15.15 3.64 -7.87
C TYR A 159 -16.33 4.50 -8.30
N GLN A 160 -17.01 5.08 -7.30
CA GLN A 160 -18.01 6.11 -7.47
C GLN A 160 -17.51 7.41 -6.88
N LEU A 161 -17.89 8.54 -7.49
CA LEU A 161 -17.58 9.87 -6.99
C LEU A 161 -18.67 10.36 -6.06
N TYR A 162 -18.27 10.96 -4.96
CA TYR A 162 -19.15 11.49 -3.93
C TYR A 162 -18.76 12.92 -3.57
N ARG A 163 -19.76 13.70 -3.16
CA ARG A 163 -19.59 15.00 -2.52
C ARG A 163 -19.96 14.87 -1.05
N TYR A 164 -19.10 15.37 -0.16
CA TYR A 164 -19.34 15.54 1.26
C TYR A 164 -19.51 17.02 1.56
N ASP A 165 -20.67 17.45 2.03
CA ASP A 165 -20.93 18.82 2.47
C ASP A 165 -20.35 19.04 3.86
N VAL A 166 -19.44 20.00 4.02
CA VAL A 166 -18.69 20.19 5.27
C VAL A 166 -19.59 20.76 6.39
N ALA A 167 -20.58 21.57 6.06
CA ALA A 167 -21.45 22.20 7.05
C ALA A 167 -22.56 21.26 7.51
N ALA A 168 -23.20 20.55 6.58
CA ALA A 168 -24.32 19.64 6.86
C ALA A 168 -23.87 18.23 7.27
N GLY A 169 -22.69 17.79 6.79
CA GLY A 169 -22.23 16.42 6.93
C GLY A 169 -22.91 15.45 5.95
N ASP A 170 -23.65 15.97 4.98
CA ASP A 170 -24.38 15.17 3.99
C ASP A 170 -23.43 14.61 2.92
N VAL A 171 -23.74 13.38 2.47
CA VAL A 171 -23.02 12.70 1.39
C VAL A 171 -23.94 12.52 0.18
N THR A 172 -23.50 13.02 -0.98
CA THR A 172 -24.22 12.91 -2.23
C THR A 172 -23.42 12.04 -3.21
N LEU A 173 -24.03 10.99 -3.76
CA LEU A 173 -23.48 10.23 -4.88
C LEU A 173 -23.59 11.08 -6.16
N LEU A 174 -22.46 11.28 -6.86
CA LEU A 174 -22.40 12.10 -8.07
C LEU A 174 -22.48 11.29 -9.37
N THR A 175 -22.03 10.03 -9.34
CA THR A 175 -21.96 9.16 -10.52
C THR A 175 -23.08 8.10 -10.52
N ASP A 176 -23.14 7.26 -11.54
CA ASP A 176 -24.27 6.36 -11.81
C ASP A 176 -24.41 5.14 -10.86
N GLY A 177 -23.46 4.96 -9.94
CA GLY A 177 -23.46 3.85 -8.99
C GLY A 177 -23.07 2.48 -9.57
N LYS A 178 -22.67 2.42 -10.84
CA LYS A 178 -22.44 1.15 -11.57
C LYS A 178 -21.10 1.12 -12.31
N SER A 179 -20.79 2.20 -13.04
CA SER A 179 -19.59 2.29 -13.87
C SER A 179 -18.34 2.49 -13.03
N ARG A 180 -17.19 2.19 -13.59
CA ARG A 180 -15.91 2.56 -12.99
C ARG A 180 -15.62 4.01 -13.30
N ASN A 181 -15.40 4.83 -12.28
CA ASN A 181 -15.08 6.24 -12.42
C ASN A 181 -13.76 6.55 -11.75
N LEU A 182 -12.96 7.44 -12.34
CA LEU A 182 -11.71 7.95 -11.80
C LEU A 182 -11.82 9.46 -11.66
N ALA A 183 -11.66 9.96 -10.44
CA ALA A 183 -11.66 11.38 -10.18
C ALA A 183 -10.49 12.07 -10.90
N GLY A 184 -10.74 13.26 -11.42
CA GLY A 184 -9.74 14.10 -12.07
C GLY A 184 -9.68 15.50 -11.47
N PRO A 185 -9.06 16.45 -12.18
CA PRO A 185 -8.82 17.80 -11.69
C PRO A 185 -10.07 18.68 -11.70
N TRP A 186 -10.06 19.67 -10.82
CA TRP A 186 -10.95 20.80 -10.85
C TRP A 186 -10.59 21.77 -11.97
N SER A 187 -11.61 22.40 -12.59
CA SER A 187 -11.41 23.61 -13.37
C SER A 187 -10.79 24.73 -12.53
N SER A 188 -10.12 25.69 -13.16
CA SER A 188 -9.50 26.83 -12.48
C SER A 188 -10.54 27.70 -11.76
N SER A 189 -11.76 27.84 -12.34
CA SER A 189 -12.91 28.48 -11.69
C SER A 189 -13.47 27.69 -10.50
N GLY A 190 -13.17 26.40 -10.39
CA GLY A 190 -13.73 25.50 -9.39
C GLY A 190 -15.17 25.05 -9.66
N ASP A 191 -15.76 25.45 -10.79
CA ASP A 191 -17.16 25.11 -11.08
C ASP A 191 -17.35 23.71 -11.63
N GLN A 192 -16.30 23.10 -12.20
CA GLN A 192 -16.37 21.82 -12.88
C GLN A 192 -15.25 20.90 -12.44
N ILE A 193 -15.51 19.59 -12.59
CA ILE A 193 -14.48 18.54 -12.56
C ILE A 193 -14.45 17.80 -13.89
N ALA A 194 -13.25 17.44 -14.33
CA ALA A 194 -13.06 16.44 -15.37
C ALA A 194 -12.83 15.09 -14.70
N TYR A 195 -13.43 14.02 -15.22
CA TYR A 195 -13.26 12.69 -14.67
C TYR A 195 -13.40 11.62 -15.77
N MET A 196 -12.88 10.44 -15.52
CA MET A 196 -13.00 9.31 -16.45
C MET A 196 -14.12 8.37 -16.03
N SER A 197 -14.85 7.83 -17.02
CA SER A 197 -15.90 6.84 -16.75
C SER A 197 -15.97 5.77 -17.83
N THR A 198 -16.19 4.51 -17.41
CA THR A 198 -16.44 3.39 -18.33
C THR A 198 -17.91 3.27 -18.72
N ARG A 199 -18.75 4.25 -18.42
CA ARG A 199 -20.24 4.24 -18.54
C ARG A 199 -20.75 3.83 -19.90
N ARG A 200 -20.04 4.20 -20.97
CA ARG A 200 -20.47 3.93 -22.36
C ARG A 200 -20.31 2.44 -22.73
N THR A 201 -19.19 1.82 -22.38
CA THR A 201 -18.85 0.47 -22.90
C THR A 201 -18.49 -0.54 -21.83
N GLY A 202 -18.28 -0.13 -20.59
CA GLY A 202 -17.77 -0.96 -19.51
C GLY A 202 -16.25 -1.21 -19.55
N LYS A 203 -15.56 -0.80 -20.61
CA LYS A 203 -14.10 -1.00 -20.80
C LYS A 203 -13.33 0.24 -21.22
N ASP A 204 -13.89 1.05 -22.15
CA ASP A 204 -13.27 2.27 -22.60
C ASP A 204 -13.52 3.36 -21.57
N THR A 205 -12.47 4.09 -21.18
CA THR A 205 -12.57 5.20 -20.24
C THR A 205 -12.72 6.50 -21.00
N ASP A 206 -13.95 7.03 -21.03
CA ASP A 206 -14.27 8.29 -21.68
C ASP A 206 -14.11 9.47 -20.74
N LEU A 207 -13.83 10.65 -21.29
CA LEU A 207 -13.74 11.91 -20.55
C LEU A 207 -15.14 12.51 -20.34
N TRP A 208 -15.49 12.70 -19.08
CA TRP A 208 -16.74 13.31 -18.62
C TRP A 208 -16.45 14.60 -17.86
N VAL A 209 -17.42 15.52 -17.86
CA VAL A 209 -17.35 16.79 -17.13
C VAL A 209 -18.67 17.01 -16.39
N MET A 210 -18.59 17.48 -15.14
CA MET A 210 -19.78 17.87 -14.37
C MET A 210 -19.47 19.04 -13.43
N ASN A 211 -20.53 19.78 -13.05
CA ASN A 211 -20.51 20.63 -11.87
C ASN A 211 -20.97 19.83 -10.65
N PRO A 212 -20.12 19.57 -9.66
CA PRO A 212 -20.51 18.78 -8.49
C PRO A 212 -21.60 19.42 -7.61
N SER A 213 -21.87 20.72 -7.79
CA SER A 213 -22.97 21.42 -7.12
C SER A 213 -24.32 21.23 -7.85
N ASP A 214 -24.28 20.91 -9.15
CA ASP A 214 -25.44 20.52 -9.95
C ASP A 214 -25.12 19.28 -10.78
N PRO A 215 -25.25 18.05 -10.24
CA PRO A 215 -24.95 16.82 -10.97
C PRO A 215 -25.74 16.58 -12.24
N LYS A 216 -26.80 17.36 -12.51
CA LYS A 216 -27.54 17.27 -13.77
C LYS A 216 -26.75 17.82 -14.97
N THR A 217 -25.68 18.55 -14.72
CA THR A 217 -24.76 19.04 -15.75
C THR A 217 -23.80 17.97 -16.25
N ASP A 218 -23.82 16.77 -15.65
CA ASP A 218 -22.96 15.65 -16.00
C ASP A 218 -23.16 15.23 -17.47
N HIS A 219 -22.08 15.29 -18.25
CA HIS A 219 -22.12 14.94 -19.66
C HIS A 219 -20.81 14.35 -20.16
N LEU A 220 -20.92 13.51 -21.19
CA LEU A 220 -19.81 12.97 -21.95
C LEU A 220 -19.18 14.09 -22.80
N LEU A 221 -17.92 14.46 -22.52
CA LEU A 221 -17.20 15.45 -23.29
C LEU A 221 -16.49 14.82 -24.49
N THR A 222 -15.76 13.71 -24.30
CA THR A 222 -14.97 13.08 -25.35
C THR A 222 -15.03 11.56 -25.25
N GLN A 223 -15.39 10.90 -26.36
CA GLN A 223 -15.30 9.44 -26.49
C GLN A 223 -13.86 9.03 -26.77
N LEU A 224 -13.40 8.03 -26.04
CA LEU A 224 -12.04 7.51 -26.12
C LEU A 224 -12.06 6.00 -26.32
N THR A 225 -10.92 5.43 -26.68
CA THR A 225 -10.74 3.99 -26.83
C THR A 225 -9.66 3.50 -25.89
N GLY A 226 -9.95 2.42 -25.17
CA GLY A 226 -9.03 1.84 -24.17
C GLY A 226 -9.21 2.41 -22.76
N GLY A 227 -8.42 1.91 -21.83
CA GLY A 227 -8.55 2.21 -20.39
C GLY A 227 -7.48 3.12 -19.80
N GLY A 228 -6.43 3.47 -20.58
CA GLY A 228 -5.25 4.20 -20.10
C GLY A 228 -5.36 5.74 -20.17
N TRP A 229 -6.57 6.29 -20.14
CA TRP A 229 -6.77 7.73 -20.24
C TRP A 229 -7.00 8.37 -18.86
N GLN A 230 -6.37 9.55 -18.63
CA GLN A 230 -6.50 10.30 -17.38
C GLN A 230 -6.40 11.81 -17.59
N PRO A 231 -7.36 12.64 -17.11
CA PRO A 231 -7.24 14.08 -17.11
C PRO A 231 -6.26 14.52 -16.04
N GLN A 232 -5.30 15.36 -16.44
CA GLN A 232 -4.20 15.79 -15.57
C GLN A 232 -4.44 17.19 -14.98
N ASP A 233 -4.91 18.13 -15.80
CA ASP A 233 -5.12 19.52 -15.38
C ASP A 233 -6.07 20.28 -16.32
N TRP A 234 -6.59 21.42 -15.87
CA TRP A 234 -7.30 22.39 -16.67
C TRP A 234 -6.43 23.60 -16.96
N SER A 235 -6.57 24.17 -18.18
CA SER A 235 -5.92 25.44 -18.49
C SER A 235 -6.42 26.56 -17.56
N PRO A 236 -5.61 27.60 -17.30
CA PRO A 236 -5.99 28.70 -16.41
C PRO A 236 -7.26 29.48 -16.85
N ASP A 237 -7.64 29.40 -18.11
CA ASP A 237 -8.84 30.02 -18.69
C ASP A 237 -10.03 29.04 -18.82
N ASP A 238 -9.91 27.83 -18.30
CA ASP A 238 -10.88 26.72 -18.35
C ASP A 238 -11.31 26.26 -19.75
N LYS A 239 -10.56 26.64 -20.79
CA LYS A 239 -10.92 26.26 -22.17
C LYS A 239 -10.34 24.94 -22.63
N LYS A 240 -9.32 24.41 -21.92
CA LYS A 240 -8.65 23.17 -22.31
C LYS A 240 -8.44 22.26 -21.11
N ILE A 241 -8.52 20.97 -21.37
CA ILE A 241 -8.16 19.92 -20.43
C ILE A 241 -6.90 19.23 -20.96
N LEU A 242 -5.88 19.12 -20.12
CA LEU A 242 -4.70 18.29 -20.39
C LEU A 242 -5.07 16.85 -20.11
N LEU A 243 -5.00 15.99 -21.13
CA LEU A 243 -5.37 14.59 -21.03
C LEU A 243 -4.15 13.72 -21.36
N GLU A 244 -3.85 12.77 -20.50
CA GLU A 244 -2.83 11.75 -20.73
C GLU A 244 -3.44 10.49 -21.35
N GLU A 245 -2.73 9.89 -22.30
CA GLU A 245 -2.96 8.55 -22.85
C GLU A 245 -1.78 7.67 -22.46
N GLU A 246 -1.96 6.80 -21.47
CA GLU A 246 -0.99 5.80 -21.08
C GLU A 246 -1.18 4.53 -21.90
N LEU A 247 -0.12 4.08 -22.59
CA LEU A 247 -0.08 2.81 -23.32
C LEU A 247 0.70 1.74 -22.54
N SER A 248 1.67 2.16 -21.77
CA SER A 248 2.44 1.33 -20.81
C SER A 248 3.21 2.26 -19.88
N ILE A 249 3.84 1.72 -18.86
CA ILE A 249 4.76 2.47 -17.97
C ILE A 249 5.88 3.18 -18.74
N ASN A 250 6.25 2.69 -19.92
CA ASN A 250 7.34 3.23 -20.75
C ASN A 250 6.84 4.02 -21.97
N GLU A 251 5.52 4.22 -22.09
CA GLU A 251 4.95 4.91 -23.27
C GLU A 251 3.63 5.59 -22.91
N SER A 252 3.61 6.92 -22.97
CA SER A 252 2.41 7.73 -22.80
C SER A 252 2.46 8.99 -23.67
N TYR A 253 1.34 9.69 -23.81
CA TYR A 253 1.21 10.87 -24.64
C TYR A 253 0.26 11.88 -24.01
N PHE A 254 0.51 13.19 -24.24
CA PHE A 254 -0.40 14.25 -23.84
C PHE A 254 -1.24 14.76 -25.00
N TRP A 255 -2.48 15.05 -24.69
CA TRP A 255 -3.49 15.63 -25.56
C TRP A 255 -4.07 16.88 -24.92
N LEU A 256 -4.44 17.86 -25.75
CA LEU A 256 -5.25 19.01 -25.33
C LEU A 256 -6.67 18.76 -25.80
N VAL A 257 -7.64 18.75 -24.90
CA VAL A 257 -9.06 18.63 -25.21
C VAL A 257 -9.73 19.99 -25.03
N ASP A 258 -10.45 20.46 -26.06
CA ASP A 258 -11.28 21.66 -25.95
C ASP A 258 -12.46 21.39 -25.02
N ALA A 259 -12.60 22.20 -23.97
CA ALA A 259 -13.57 21.95 -22.91
C ALA A 259 -15.04 22.20 -23.33
N ALA A 260 -15.26 22.91 -24.45
CA ALA A 260 -16.61 23.17 -24.95
C ALA A 260 -17.05 22.16 -26.03
N THR A 261 -16.13 21.72 -26.88
CA THR A 261 -16.44 20.86 -28.04
C THR A 261 -16.05 19.40 -27.84
N GLY A 262 -15.10 19.10 -26.93
CA GLY A 262 -14.51 17.80 -26.79
C GLY A 262 -13.50 17.41 -27.84
N GLU A 263 -13.18 18.32 -28.78
CA GLU A 263 -12.15 18.08 -29.79
C GLU A 263 -10.78 17.94 -29.12
N LYS A 264 -10.01 16.93 -29.55
CA LYS A 264 -8.68 16.66 -28.99
C LYS A 264 -7.58 16.91 -30.03
N LEU A 265 -6.51 17.56 -29.56
CA LEU A 265 -5.28 17.82 -30.30
C LEU A 265 -4.12 17.12 -29.63
N GLU A 266 -3.36 16.33 -30.40
CA GLU A 266 -2.14 15.69 -29.90
C GLU A 266 -1.07 16.77 -29.60
N LEU A 267 -0.60 16.77 -28.34
CA LEU A 267 0.43 17.71 -27.90
C LEU A 267 1.83 17.12 -28.03
N THR A 268 2.01 15.90 -27.58
CA THR A 268 3.29 15.18 -27.64
C THR A 268 3.21 14.11 -28.73
N PRO A 269 3.92 14.30 -29.89
CA PRO A 269 3.77 13.40 -31.01
C PRO A 269 4.39 12.04 -30.75
N ARG A 270 3.77 10.99 -31.31
CA ARG A 270 4.27 9.61 -31.24
C ARG A 270 5.62 9.50 -31.96
N ASN A 271 6.61 8.97 -31.25
CA ASN A 271 7.92 8.70 -31.81
C ASN A 271 8.03 7.20 -32.16
N MET A 272 8.28 6.89 -33.42
CA MET A 272 8.42 5.50 -33.87
C MET A 272 9.75 4.87 -33.49
N THR A 273 10.75 5.68 -33.14
CA THR A 273 12.11 5.19 -32.82
C THR A 273 12.41 5.12 -31.34
N GLU A 274 11.69 5.89 -30.52
CA GLU A 274 11.85 5.92 -29.08
C GLU A 274 10.46 5.95 -28.41
N LYS A 275 10.23 5.05 -27.47
CA LYS A 275 9.10 5.14 -26.55
C LYS A 275 9.43 6.17 -25.48
N VAL A 276 8.48 7.05 -25.21
CA VAL A 276 8.62 8.11 -24.21
C VAL A 276 7.50 7.95 -23.18
N SER A 277 7.88 7.93 -21.93
CA SER A 277 6.93 8.02 -20.81
C SER A 277 6.85 9.47 -20.35
N TYR A 278 5.64 10.00 -20.35
CA TYR A 278 5.29 11.26 -19.72
C TYR A 278 4.49 10.91 -18.46
N GLY A 279 4.85 11.50 -17.32
CA GLY A 279 4.12 11.34 -16.07
C GLY A 279 3.19 12.52 -15.79
N GLU A 280 3.19 13.04 -14.55
CA GLU A 280 2.35 14.16 -14.18
C GLU A 280 2.47 15.35 -15.13
N GLY A 281 1.33 16.01 -15.43
CA GLY A 281 1.25 17.22 -16.24
C GLY A 281 0.45 18.33 -15.55
N ARG A 282 0.96 19.57 -15.59
CA ARG A 282 0.28 20.76 -15.07
C ARG A 282 0.46 21.94 -16.02
N PHE A 283 -0.60 22.70 -16.27
CA PHE A 283 -0.47 23.96 -17.00
C PHE A 283 0.37 24.97 -16.22
N SER A 284 1.22 25.72 -16.93
CA SER A 284 1.79 26.93 -16.37
C SER A 284 0.69 27.96 -16.10
N LYS A 285 0.85 28.77 -15.06
CA LYS A 285 -0.20 29.72 -14.63
C LYS A 285 -0.46 30.85 -15.65
N ASP A 286 0.46 31.08 -16.57
CA ASP A 286 0.26 32.00 -17.70
C ASP A 286 -0.40 31.33 -18.92
N GLY A 287 -0.68 30.03 -18.86
CA GLY A 287 -1.33 29.24 -19.90
C GLY A 287 -0.49 29.01 -21.15
N LYS A 288 0.80 29.38 -21.18
CA LYS A 288 1.66 29.26 -22.35
C LYS A 288 2.32 27.90 -22.52
N GLY A 289 2.40 27.12 -21.46
CA GLY A 289 3.03 25.81 -21.48
C GLY A 289 2.47 24.86 -20.43
N ILE A 290 3.08 23.70 -20.37
CA ILE A 290 2.84 22.71 -19.34
C ILE A 290 4.17 22.28 -18.69
N TYR A 291 4.15 22.06 -17.40
CA TYR A 291 5.17 21.30 -16.69
C TYR A 291 4.81 19.83 -16.75
N VAL A 292 5.81 18.96 -16.98
CA VAL A 292 5.62 17.51 -17.06
C VAL A 292 6.83 16.79 -16.50
N THR A 293 6.67 15.55 -16.05
CA THR A 293 7.80 14.63 -15.93
C THR A 293 7.93 13.83 -17.24
N ALA A 294 9.14 13.60 -17.74
CA ALA A 294 9.36 12.90 -18.99
C ALA A 294 10.75 12.25 -19.05
N ASP A 295 10.84 11.14 -19.78
CA ASP A 295 12.10 10.43 -20.07
C ASP A 295 12.54 10.53 -21.54
N LYS A 296 12.03 11.51 -22.29
CA LYS A 296 12.41 11.74 -23.69
C LYS A 296 13.89 12.05 -23.81
N ASP A 297 14.62 11.31 -24.65
CA ASP A 297 16.08 11.45 -24.79
C ASP A 297 16.84 11.36 -23.43
N ALA A 298 16.29 10.62 -22.45
CA ALA A 298 16.81 10.50 -21.10
C ALA A 298 16.58 9.09 -20.53
N GLU A 299 17.43 8.69 -19.58
CA GLU A 299 17.29 7.42 -18.85
C GLU A 299 16.28 7.53 -17.70
N PHE A 300 16.21 8.70 -17.05
CA PHE A 300 15.36 8.99 -15.91
C PHE A 300 14.28 10.01 -16.27
N HIS A 301 13.14 9.91 -15.60
CA HIS A 301 12.13 10.96 -15.67
C HIS A 301 12.68 12.27 -15.12
N ARG A 302 12.58 13.33 -15.88
CA ARG A 302 13.03 14.67 -15.52
C ARG A 302 11.87 15.64 -15.55
N LEU A 303 11.87 16.62 -14.67
CA LEU A 303 10.96 17.74 -14.77
C LEU A 303 11.29 18.54 -16.02
N ALA A 304 10.29 18.79 -16.84
CA ALA A 304 10.39 19.50 -18.09
C ALA A 304 9.27 20.55 -18.24
N TYR A 305 9.51 21.52 -19.09
CA TYR A 305 8.51 22.48 -19.57
C TYR A 305 8.31 22.28 -21.07
N ILE A 306 7.04 22.19 -21.51
CA ILE A 306 6.65 22.14 -22.92
C ILE A 306 5.89 23.42 -23.27
N ASP A 307 6.44 24.21 -24.18
CA ASP A 307 5.78 25.41 -24.74
C ASP A 307 4.65 24.99 -25.69
N LEU A 308 3.44 25.45 -25.46
CA LEU A 308 2.26 25.02 -26.23
C LEU A 308 2.24 25.54 -27.69
N ALA A 309 2.85 26.68 -27.94
CA ALA A 309 2.85 27.27 -29.30
C ALA A 309 3.89 26.60 -30.21
N THR A 310 5.07 26.32 -29.67
CA THR A 310 6.20 25.77 -30.44
C THR A 310 6.33 24.26 -30.27
N LYS A 311 5.67 23.67 -29.27
CA LYS A 311 5.81 22.26 -28.82
C LYS A 311 7.24 21.89 -28.42
N ARG A 312 8.09 22.88 -28.14
CA ARG A 312 9.46 22.65 -27.69
C ARG A 312 9.47 22.26 -26.23
N GLN A 313 10.16 21.16 -25.94
CA GLN A 313 10.43 20.69 -24.59
C GLN A 313 11.78 21.17 -24.09
N GLU A 314 11.85 21.63 -22.85
CA GLU A 314 13.07 21.99 -22.13
C GLU A 314 13.10 21.31 -20.76
N TYR A 315 14.18 20.63 -20.45
CA TYR A 315 14.38 20.01 -19.13
C TYR A 315 14.84 21.04 -18.10
N LEU A 316 14.25 20.96 -16.89
CA LEU A 316 14.57 21.78 -15.74
C LEU A 316 15.54 21.09 -14.77
N THR A 317 15.58 19.74 -14.78
CA THR A 317 16.38 18.91 -13.87
C THR A 317 17.33 17.99 -14.64
N THR A 318 18.38 18.55 -15.29
CA THR A 318 19.34 17.76 -16.10
C THR A 318 20.48 17.16 -15.29
N ASN A 319 20.72 17.66 -14.10
CA ASN A 319 21.82 17.29 -13.22
C ASN A 319 21.48 16.21 -12.18
N ILE A 320 20.23 15.74 -12.14
CA ILE A 320 19.78 14.73 -11.19
C ILE A 320 19.71 13.39 -11.93
N PRO A 321 20.55 12.38 -11.55
CA PRO A 321 20.57 11.07 -12.19
C PRO A 321 19.54 10.08 -11.58
N TRP A 322 18.34 10.58 -11.27
CA TRP A 322 17.24 9.83 -10.66
C TRP A 322 15.90 10.31 -11.20
N ASP A 323 14.85 9.49 -11.04
CA ASP A 323 13.51 9.83 -11.48
C ASP A 323 12.91 10.96 -10.62
N VAL A 324 12.33 11.98 -11.27
CA VAL A 324 11.40 12.91 -10.65
C VAL A 324 10.04 12.21 -10.59
N GLU A 325 9.61 11.83 -9.38
CA GLU A 325 8.38 11.05 -9.17
C GLU A 325 7.10 11.90 -9.24
N SER A 326 7.16 13.10 -8.67
CA SER A 326 6.00 14.00 -8.63
C SER A 326 6.45 15.45 -8.46
N PHE A 327 5.57 16.38 -8.78
CA PHE A 327 5.80 17.81 -8.58
C PHE A 327 4.49 18.56 -8.33
N ASP A 328 4.57 19.73 -7.73
CA ASP A 328 3.46 20.67 -7.60
C ASP A 328 3.96 22.11 -7.79
N VAL A 329 3.07 22.98 -8.28
CA VAL A 329 3.38 24.36 -8.66
C VAL A 329 2.55 25.31 -7.81
N THR A 330 3.17 26.34 -7.21
CA THR A 330 2.44 27.36 -6.44
C THR A 330 1.32 28.02 -7.24
N GLN A 331 0.29 28.50 -6.55
CA GLN A 331 -0.86 29.18 -7.17
C GLN A 331 -0.44 30.35 -8.06
N ASP A 332 0.62 31.09 -7.71
CA ASP A 332 1.17 32.22 -8.47
C ASP A 332 2.20 31.79 -9.53
N GLY A 333 2.51 30.50 -9.65
CA GLY A 333 3.43 29.93 -10.63
C GLY A 333 4.91 30.22 -10.36
N LYS A 334 5.28 30.75 -9.19
CA LYS A 334 6.68 31.18 -8.93
C LYS A 334 7.58 30.08 -8.45
N MET A 335 7.06 29.07 -7.76
CA MET A 335 7.86 27.97 -7.22
C MET A 335 7.30 26.62 -7.68
N ILE A 336 8.22 25.69 -7.88
CA ILE A 336 7.92 24.29 -8.19
C ILE A 336 8.58 23.45 -7.09
N ALA A 337 7.79 22.68 -6.36
CA ALA A 337 8.29 21.61 -5.50
C ALA A 337 8.27 20.30 -6.29
N PHE A 338 9.30 19.49 -6.15
CA PHE A 338 9.37 18.17 -6.76
C PHE A 338 10.11 17.17 -5.88
N MET A 339 9.83 15.90 -6.06
CA MET A 339 10.50 14.80 -5.36
C MET A 339 11.27 13.94 -6.34
N THR A 340 12.47 13.52 -5.94
CA THR A 340 13.25 12.51 -6.65
C THR A 340 13.30 11.22 -5.85
N ASP A 341 13.35 10.08 -6.55
CA ASP A 341 13.61 8.76 -5.97
C ASP A 341 15.10 8.44 -6.08
N GLU A 342 15.80 8.53 -4.98
CA GLU A 342 17.24 8.23 -4.92
C GLU A 342 17.47 6.87 -4.24
N GLU A 343 17.50 5.79 -5.04
CA GLU A 343 17.61 4.41 -4.56
C GLU A 343 16.52 4.03 -3.52
N GLY A 344 15.28 4.45 -3.78
CA GLY A 344 14.13 4.16 -2.91
C GLY A 344 13.92 5.14 -1.77
N VAL A 345 14.72 6.20 -1.66
CA VAL A 345 14.55 7.28 -0.67
C VAL A 345 14.11 8.55 -1.39
N SER A 346 13.04 9.17 -0.92
CA SER A 346 12.56 10.41 -1.51
C SER A 346 13.38 11.61 -1.05
N ILE A 347 13.80 12.45 -2.00
CA ILE A 347 14.46 13.73 -1.73
C ILE A 347 13.55 14.86 -2.23
N LEU A 348 13.24 15.79 -1.34
CA LEU A 348 12.44 16.97 -1.66
C LEU A 348 13.32 18.09 -2.21
N HIS A 349 12.88 18.69 -3.30
CA HIS A 349 13.46 19.86 -3.94
C HIS A 349 12.42 20.95 -4.08
N VAL A 350 12.84 22.21 -4.03
CA VAL A 350 12.04 23.38 -4.39
C VAL A 350 12.87 24.28 -5.28
N MET A 351 12.28 24.71 -6.39
CA MET A 351 12.96 25.58 -7.36
C MET A 351 12.13 26.83 -7.64
N ASP A 352 12.80 27.95 -7.88
CA ASP A 352 12.21 29.15 -8.46
C ASP A 352 11.96 28.91 -9.96
N ALA A 353 10.71 28.99 -10.38
CA ALA A 353 10.28 28.63 -11.75
C ALA A 353 10.88 29.53 -12.83
N SER A 354 11.19 30.79 -12.51
CA SER A 354 11.74 31.77 -13.46
C SER A 354 13.23 31.64 -13.65
N THR A 355 13.98 31.49 -12.56
CA THR A 355 15.44 31.39 -12.55
C THR A 355 15.97 29.98 -12.68
N LYS A 356 15.10 28.98 -12.47
CA LYS A 356 15.41 27.53 -12.44
C LYS A 356 16.46 27.17 -11.37
N LYS A 357 16.59 27.98 -10.35
CA LYS A 357 17.52 27.75 -9.22
C LYS A 357 16.81 27.07 -8.08
N GLU A 358 17.45 26.07 -7.51
CA GLU A 358 16.96 25.42 -6.30
C GLU A 358 17.04 26.36 -5.09
N ILE A 359 16.03 26.27 -4.24
CA ILE A 359 15.92 26.97 -2.95
C ILE A 359 16.44 26.03 -1.88
N PRO A 360 17.43 26.42 -1.06
CA PRO A 360 17.95 25.59 0.02
C PRO A 360 16.85 25.20 1.03
N LEU A 361 16.72 23.91 1.32
CA LEU A 361 15.76 23.37 2.26
C LEU A 361 16.44 22.89 3.55
N PRO A 362 15.74 22.86 4.68
CA PRO A 362 16.23 22.22 5.89
C PRO A 362 16.36 20.72 5.67
N LYS A 363 17.24 20.07 6.42
CA LYS A 363 17.37 18.62 6.37
C LYS A 363 16.11 17.95 6.93
N LEU A 364 15.45 17.17 6.11
CA LEU A 364 14.32 16.32 6.49
C LEU A 364 14.81 14.92 6.92
N PRO A 365 14.04 14.17 7.71
CA PRO A 365 14.33 12.76 7.97
C PRO A 365 14.34 11.97 6.65
N ALA A 366 15.30 11.04 6.52
CA ALA A 366 15.32 10.12 5.39
C ALA A 366 14.11 9.18 5.46
N GLY A 367 13.42 8.99 4.34
CA GLY A 367 12.23 8.15 4.25
C GLY A 367 11.59 8.25 2.88
N VAL A 368 10.36 7.80 2.79
CA VAL A 368 9.53 7.87 1.58
C VAL A 368 8.47 8.94 1.78
N MET A 369 8.46 9.91 0.90
CA MET A 369 7.48 11.00 0.91
C MET A 369 6.36 10.73 -0.09
N GLY A 370 5.23 11.41 0.09
CA GLY A 370 4.11 11.38 -0.83
C GLY A 370 3.17 12.55 -0.60
N SER A 371 2.18 12.69 -1.48
CA SER A 371 1.13 13.71 -1.35
C SER A 371 1.71 15.14 -1.25
N LEU A 372 2.50 15.53 -2.24
CA LEU A 372 3.12 16.86 -2.28
C LEU A 372 2.10 17.92 -2.72
N HIS A 373 1.74 18.87 -1.84
CA HIS A 373 0.74 19.89 -2.15
C HIS A 373 1.11 21.26 -1.56
N TRP A 374 1.15 22.30 -2.42
CA TRP A 374 1.26 23.67 -1.96
C TRP A 374 -0.04 24.17 -1.32
N HIS A 375 0.09 24.79 -0.17
CA HIS A 375 -1.01 25.65 0.36
C HIS A 375 -1.15 26.90 -0.52
N LYS A 376 -2.39 27.41 -0.66
CA LYS A 376 -2.66 28.58 -1.51
C LYS A 376 -2.00 29.89 -1.05
N ASN A 377 -1.38 29.91 0.14
CA ASN A 377 -0.56 31.05 0.58
C ASN A 377 0.75 31.19 -0.24
N GLY A 378 1.10 30.18 -1.04
CA GLY A 378 2.24 30.21 -1.95
C GLY A 378 3.60 29.99 -1.31
N HIS A 379 3.69 29.68 -0.01
CA HIS A 379 4.98 29.45 0.66
C HIS A 379 5.00 28.25 1.61
N GLU A 380 3.86 27.64 1.89
CA GLU A 380 3.78 26.46 2.75
C GLU A 380 3.47 25.22 1.93
N LEU A 381 4.33 24.21 2.04
CA LEU A 381 4.26 22.94 1.34
C LEU A 381 3.86 21.83 2.30
N GLY A 382 2.79 21.10 2.01
CA GLY A 382 2.36 19.93 2.75
C GLY A 382 2.85 18.64 2.09
N PHE A 383 3.19 17.63 2.90
CA PHE A 383 3.59 16.31 2.43
C PHE A 383 3.38 15.24 3.50
N SER A 384 3.33 13.99 3.09
CA SER A 384 3.41 12.82 3.97
C SER A 384 4.83 12.30 4.01
N LEU A 385 5.27 11.77 5.15
CA LEU A 385 6.58 11.15 5.31
C LEU A 385 6.46 9.86 6.12
N ASN A 386 7.03 8.77 5.59
CA ASN A 386 7.06 7.45 6.17
C ASN A 386 8.52 6.96 6.24
N HIS A 387 8.91 6.27 7.31
CA HIS A 387 10.23 5.63 7.42
C HIS A 387 10.18 4.44 8.39
N ALA A 388 11.22 3.66 8.47
CA ALA A 388 11.24 2.38 9.20
C ALA A 388 10.71 2.41 10.66
N ARG A 389 10.75 3.57 11.33
CA ARG A 389 10.30 3.76 12.73
C ARG A 389 9.05 4.61 12.88
N ASP A 390 8.50 5.11 11.77
CA ASP A 390 7.31 5.97 11.76
C ASP A 390 6.35 5.45 10.68
N PRO A 391 5.11 5.07 11.03
CA PRO A 391 4.16 4.49 10.07
C PRO A 391 3.63 5.47 9.02
N GLY A 392 4.02 6.74 9.10
CA GLY A 392 3.63 7.82 8.21
C GLY A 392 2.81 8.87 8.92
N ASP A 393 3.30 10.10 8.81
CA ASP A 393 2.65 11.30 9.33
C ASP A 393 2.68 12.43 8.31
N VAL A 394 1.84 13.43 8.55
CA VAL A 394 1.70 14.59 7.70
C VAL A 394 2.52 15.75 8.26
N TYR A 395 3.22 16.42 7.37
CA TYR A 395 4.11 17.55 7.68
C TYR A 395 3.80 18.76 6.80
N SER A 396 4.21 19.94 7.24
CA SER A 396 4.33 21.11 6.38
C SER A 396 5.73 21.74 6.51
N LEU A 397 6.18 22.34 5.42
CA LEU A 397 7.42 23.12 5.32
C LEU A 397 7.09 24.53 4.84
N ASP A 398 7.39 25.55 5.64
CA ASP A 398 7.40 26.93 5.17
C ASP A 398 8.76 27.22 4.52
N VAL A 399 8.77 27.34 3.20
CA VAL A 399 10.02 27.51 2.42
C VAL A 399 10.67 28.89 2.59
N THR A 400 9.98 29.88 3.18
CA THR A 400 10.50 31.22 3.39
C THR A 400 11.44 31.30 4.60
N ASN A 401 11.23 30.45 5.58
CA ASN A 401 11.98 30.44 6.85
C ASN A 401 12.53 29.07 7.23
N GLY A 402 12.27 28.03 6.43
CA GLY A 402 12.70 26.66 6.66
C GLY A 402 12.02 25.95 7.84
N LYS A 403 10.88 26.45 8.33
CA LYS A 403 10.16 25.84 9.45
C LYS A 403 9.43 24.60 9.01
N VAL A 404 9.74 23.44 9.61
CA VAL A 404 9.02 22.17 9.44
C VAL A 404 8.10 21.97 10.63
N GLU A 405 6.83 21.65 10.37
CA GLU A 405 5.84 21.35 11.40
C GLU A 405 5.22 19.97 11.14
N ARG A 406 5.13 19.16 12.19
CA ARG A 406 4.44 17.86 12.17
C ARG A 406 2.98 18.07 12.53
N TRP A 407 2.07 17.68 11.65
CA TRP A 407 0.62 17.86 11.81
C TRP A 407 -0.05 16.70 12.52
N THR A 408 0.44 15.49 12.29
CA THR A 408 -0.10 14.29 12.92
C THR A 408 1.00 13.57 13.69
N THR A 409 0.61 12.80 14.70
CA THR A 409 1.49 11.85 15.38
C THR A 409 0.80 10.50 15.39
N SER A 410 1.38 9.55 14.68
CA SER A 410 0.82 8.21 14.57
C SER A 410 0.96 7.44 15.88
N GLU A 411 -0.17 7.06 16.44
CA GLU A 411 -0.22 6.22 17.64
C GLU A 411 0.15 4.79 17.30
N MET A 412 0.93 4.16 18.15
CA MET A 412 1.42 2.80 18.04
C MET A 412 1.17 2.01 19.32
N ALA A 413 0.75 0.75 19.21
CA ALA A 413 0.62 -0.14 20.34
C ALA A 413 1.97 -0.75 20.79
N VAL A 414 3.03 -0.57 20.01
CA VAL A 414 4.40 -1.00 20.27
C VAL A 414 5.37 0.17 20.17
N LYS A 415 6.51 0.11 20.88
CA LYS A 415 7.56 1.12 20.77
C LYS A 415 8.41 0.85 19.53
N THR A 416 8.55 1.86 18.67
CA THR A 416 9.25 1.75 17.38
C THR A 416 10.69 2.27 17.40
N ASP A 417 11.14 2.90 18.48
CA ASP A 417 12.48 3.46 18.64
C ASP A 417 13.60 2.43 18.41
N ARG A 418 13.31 1.15 18.67
CA ARG A 418 14.25 0.03 18.50
C ARG A 418 14.05 -0.76 17.20
N PHE A 419 13.10 -0.38 16.36
CA PHE A 419 12.89 -1.11 15.11
C PHE A 419 14.12 -0.95 14.20
N PRO A 420 14.56 -2.04 13.54
CA PRO A 420 15.69 -2.00 12.65
C PRO A 420 15.42 -1.06 11.46
N GLN A 421 16.47 -0.40 11.01
CA GLN A 421 16.43 0.36 9.77
C GLN A 421 16.82 -0.54 8.61
N ALA A 422 16.37 -0.17 7.41
CA ALA A 422 16.75 -0.83 6.18
C ALA A 422 18.25 -0.63 5.90
N GLU A 423 18.91 -1.68 5.49
CA GLU A 423 20.26 -1.65 4.91
C GLU A 423 20.14 -1.88 3.40
N LEU A 424 20.62 -0.96 2.59
CA LEU A 424 20.68 -1.14 1.14
C LEU A 424 21.79 -2.13 0.80
N VAL A 425 21.39 -3.29 0.26
CA VAL A 425 22.32 -4.36 -0.14
C VAL A 425 22.33 -4.54 -1.65
N ARG A 426 23.44 -5.09 -2.19
CA ARG A 426 23.62 -5.31 -3.63
C ARG A 426 24.26 -6.65 -3.88
N TRP A 427 23.85 -7.30 -4.96
CA TRP A 427 24.44 -8.56 -5.43
C TRP A 427 24.54 -8.61 -6.95
N LYS A 428 25.44 -9.41 -7.48
CA LYS A 428 25.55 -9.65 -8.90
C LYS A 428 24.55 -10.73 -9.33
N SER A 429 23.79 -10.46 -10.37
CA SER A 429 22.92 -11.44 -11.01
C SER A 429 23.70 -12.35 -11.96
N PHE A 430 23.01 -13.30 -12.58
CA PHE A 430 23.55 -14.33 -13.49
C PHE A 430 24.34 -13.77 -14.69
N ASP A 431 24.02 -12.57 -15.14
CA ASP A 431 24.67 -11.85 -16.25
C ASP A 431 25.65 -10.76 -15.79
N GLY A 432 25.96 -10.72 -14.49
CA GLY A 432 26.85 -9.74 -13.89
C GLY A 432 26.22 -8.38 -13.57
N LYS A 433 24.92 -8.17 -13.91
CA LYS A 433 24.18 -6.96 -13.55
C LYS A 433 24.05 -6.85 -12.04
N MET A 434 24.23 -5.64 -11.52
CA MET A 434 24.01 -5.35 -10.09
C MET A 434 22.52 -5.19 -9.82
N ILE A 435 22.00 -5.99 -8.91
CA ILE A 435 20.66 -5.92 -8.36
C ILE A 435 20.76 -5.38 -6.93
N SER A 436 19.81 -4.59 -6.51
CA SER A 436 19.76 -4.03 -5.15
C SER A 436 18.51 -4.47 -4.40
N GLY A 437 18.48 -4.20 -3.12
CA GLY A 437 17.33 -4.44 -2.26
C GLY A 437 17.59 -3.97 -0.84
N PHE A 438 16.57 -4.03 -0.02
CA PHE A 438 16.65 -3.63 1.38
C PHE A 438 16.64 -4.85 2.30
N LEU A 439 17.65 -4.94 3.15
CA LEU A 439 17.76 -5.95 4.20
C LEU A 439 17.37 -5.33 5.55
N TYR A 440 16.47 -6.00 6.26
CA TYR A 440 16.16 -5.74 7.66
C TYR A 440 16.60 -6.92 8.51
N GLN A 441 17.49 -6.68 9.45
CA GLN A 441 17.98 -7.70 10.36
C GLN A 441 17.23 -7.65 11.69
N PRO A 442 16.95 -8.81 12.29
CA PRO A 442 16.39 -8.89 13.65
C PRO A 442 17.27 -8.20 14.68
N PRO A 443 16.71 -7.77 15.83
CA PRO A 443 17.48 -7.24 16.94
C PRO A 443 18.61 -8.18 17.39
N ALA A 444 19.71 -7.61 17.92
CA ALA A 444 20.90 -8.33 18.34
C ALA A 444 20.67 -9.41 19.45
N ALA A 445 19.49 -9.42 20.06
CA ALA A 445 19.08 -10.50 20.99
C ALA A 445 18.94 -11.86 20.28
N PHE A 446 18.69 -11.86 18.98
CA PHE A 446 18.68 -13.07 18.16
C PHE A 446 20.09 -13.35 17.64
N THR A 447 20.68 -14.43 18.12
CA THR A 447 22.05 -14.83 17.77
C THR A 447 22.09 -15.92 16.70
N GLY A 448 23.23 -16.09 16.03
CA GLY A 448 23.44 -17.09 14.98
C GLY A 448 22.79 -16.73 13.64
N LYS A 449 22.86 -17.62 12.67
CA LYS A 449 22.25 -17.44 11.35
C LYS A 449 20.73 -17.37 11.45
N ARG A 450 20.14 -16.36 10.84
CA ARG A 450 18.69 -16.09 10.92
C ARG A 450 17.96 -16.58 9.68
N PRO A 451 16.77 -17.18 9.84
CA PRO A 451 15.89 -17.48 8.71
C PRO A 451 15.60 -16.24 7.90
N VAL A 452 15.36 -16.41 6.61
CA VAL A 452 15.14 -15.29 5.68
C VAL A 452 13.76 -15.39 5.04
N LEU A 453 13.02 -14.29 5.04
CA LEU A 453 11.84 -14.11 4.21
C LEU A 453 12.16 -13.08 3.11
N VAL A 454 12.13 -13.52 1.85
CA VAL A 454 12.28 -12.66 0.69
C VAL A 454 10.89 -12.16 0.31
N VAL A 455 10.70 -10.83 0.30
CA VAL A 455 9.42 -10.16 0.04
C VAL A 455 9.52 -9.44 -1.30
N ILE A 456 8.89 -9.98 -2.34
CA ILE A 456 8.97 -9.47 -3.70
C ILE A 456 7.80 -8.53 -3.98
N HIS A 457 8.10 -7.32 -4.46
CA HIS A 457 7.07 -6.32 -4.76
C HIS A 457 6.24 -6.69 -6.00
N GLY A 458 5.06 -6.08 -6.11
CA GLY A 458 4.19 -6.20 -7.29
C GLY A 458 4.58 -5.22 -8.39
N GLY A 459 3.84 -5.30 -9.48
CA GLY A 459 4.02 -4.46 -10.68
C GLY A 459 4.02 -5.30 -11.95
N PRO A 460 5.21 -5.66 -12.54
CA PRO A 460 6.59 -5.55 -12.05
C PRO A 460 7.09 -4.12 -11.87
N GLU A 461 6.49 -3.16 -12.57
CA GLU A 461 6.81 -1.76 -12.46
C GLU A 461 6.43 -1.21 -11.07
N GLY A 462 7.26 -1.47 -10.12
CA GLY A 462 7.18 -1.04 -8.74
C GLY A 462 8.56 -1.05 -8.13
N GLN A 463 8.67 -0.67 -6.88
CA GLN A 463 9.93 -0.60 -6.16
C GLN A 463 9.72 -0.95 -4.69
N SER A 464 10.64 -1.72 -4.14
CA SER A 464 10.78 -1.84 -2.69
C SER A 464 11.50 -0.62 -2.16
N GLN A 465 10.93 0.04 -1.16
CA GLN A 465 11.44 1.26 -0.55
C GLN A 465 11.56 1.08 0.98
N PRO A 466 12.43 1.84 1.68
CA PRO A 466 12.68 1.67 3.12
C PRO A 466 11.57 2.30 3.99
N THR A 467 10.35 1.80 3.83
CA THR A 467 9.15 2.25 4.54
C THR A 467 8.98 1.56 5.90
N PHE A 468 7.97 1.98 6.63
CA PHE A 468 7.52 1.30 7.84
C PHE A 468 6.92 -0.09 7.52
N LEU A 469 7.48 -1.13 8.10
CA LEU A 469 7.09 -2.51 7.78
C LEU A 469 5.74 -2.97 8.39
N GLY A 470 5.09 -2.11 9.19
CA GLY A 470 3.81 -2.44 9.80
C GLY A 470 3.87 -3.73 10.62
N ARG A 471 2.95 -4.67 10.32
CA ARG A 471 2.86 -5.98 10.96
C ARG A 471 4.11 -6.83 10.78
N ALA A 472 4.84 -6.69 9.67
CA ALA A 472 6.04 -7.48 9.40
C ALA A 472 7.17 -7.22 10.41
N ASN A 473 7.12 -6.09 11.15
CA ASN A 473 8.01 -5.88 12.30
C ASN A 473 7.88 -6.97 13.39
N TYR A 474 6.75 -7.67 13.49
CA TYR A 474 6.59 -8.83 14.36
C TYR A 474 7.54 -9.98 13.98
N LEU A 475 7.67 -10.24 12.67
CA LEU A 475 8.56 -11.28 12.15
C LEU A 475 10.02 -11.01 12.52
N LEU A 476 10.45 -9.75 12.47
CA LEU A 476 11.78 -9.32 12.89
C LEU A 476 11.98 -9.41 14.42
N ASN A 477 11.08 -8.77 15.17
CA ASN A 477 11.31 -8.48 16.58
C ASN A 477 10.90 -9.63 17.51
N GLU A 478 9.95 -10.48 17.10
CA GLU A 478 9.43 -11.58 17.94
C GLU A 478 9.86 -12.96 17.41
N LEU A 479 10.01 -13.11 16.08
CA LEU A 479 10.39 -14.40 15.50
C LEU A 479 11.86 -14.45 15.04
N GLY A 480 12.53 -13.32 14.98
CA GLY A 480 13.92 -13.24 14.56
C GLY A 480 14.14 -13.66 13.10
N ILE A 481 13.19 -13.38 12.21
CA ILE A 481 13.29 -13.63 10.78
C ILE A 481 13.89 -12.38 10.12
N SER A 482 14.96 -12.53 9.34
CA SER A 482 15.49 -11.46 8.49
C SER A 482 14.57 -11.25 7.29
N LEU A 483 14.31 -9.99 6.91
CA LEU A 483 13.47 -9.67 5.75
C LEU A 483 14.34 -9.04 4.65
N ILE A 484 14.19 -9.50 3.42
CA ILE A 484 14.86 -8.94 2.24
C ILE A 484 13.82 -8.52 1.23
N TYR A 485 13.88 -7.27 0.79
CA TYR A 485 13.00 -6.65 -0.20
C TYR A 485 13.82 -6.35 -1.46
N PRO A 486 13.91 -7.26 -2.44
CA PRO A 486 14.68 -7.06 -3.65
C PRO A 486 14.01 -6.07 -4.61
N ASN A 487 14.83 -5.32 -5.38
CA ASN A 487 14.45 -4.55 -6.56
C ASN A 487 15.05 -5.25 -7.78
N VAL A 488 14.37 -6.30 -8.23
CA VAL A 488 14.80 -7.11 -9.39
C VAL A 488 14.66 -6.30 -10.68
N ARG A 489 15.24 -6.78 -11.80
CA ARG A 489 15.03 -6.15 -13.11
C ARG A 489 13.54 -6.01 -13.41
N GLY A 490 13.15 -4.92 -14.07
CA GLY A 490 11.74 -4.50 -14.23
C GLY A 490 11.26 -3.50 -13.18
N SER A 491 11.98 -3.35 -12.04
CA SER A 491 11.62 -2.35 -11.01
C SER A 491 11.81 -0.93 -11.53
N THR A 492 10.93 -0.01 -11.06
CA THR A 492 11.05 1.44 -11.28
C THR A 492 12.12 2.06 -10.38
N GLY A 493 12.48 3.33 -10.61
CA GLY A 493 13.48 4.09 -9.83
C GLY A 493 14.92 3.84 -10.26
N TYR A 494 15.17 2.96 -11.24
CA TYR A 494 16.49 2.61 -11.75
C TYR A 494 16.67 2.95 -13.23
N GLY A 495 15.77 3.76 -13.77
CA GLY A 495 15.76 4.26 -15.14
C GLY A 495 15.02 3.37 -16.14
N LYS A 496 14.72 3.96 -17.30
CA LYS A 496 13.96 3.36 -18.41
C LYS A 496 14.53 2.00 -18.87
N THR A 497 15.85 1.93 -19.03
CA THR A 497 16.52 0.69 -19.50
C THR A 497 16.30 -0.45 -18.50
N PHE A 498 16.37 -0.17 -17.20
CA PHE A 498 16.21 -1.20 -16.16
C PHE A 498 14.78 -1.72 -16.10
N SER A 499 13.78 -0.83 -16.23
CA SER A 499 12.35 -1.20 -16.20
C SER A 499 11.93 -2.08 -17.38
N LEU A 500 12.66 -2.05 -18.52
CA LEU A 500 12.39 -2.84 -19.72
C LEU A 500 13.07 -4.23 -19.71
N LEU A 501 13.85 -4.56 -18.68
CA LEU A 501 14.69 -5.76 -18.68
C LEU A 501 13.93 -7.07 -18.44
N ASP A 502 12.66 -7.00 -18.09
CA ASP A 502 11.86 -8.20 -17.81
C ASP A 502 10.61 -8.34 -18.72
N ASN A 503 10.41 -7.43 -19.68
CA ASN A 503 9.23 -7.43 -20.54
C ASN A 503 9.20 -8.60 -21.53
N GLY A 504 8.00 -9.19 -21.71
CA GLY A 504 7.71 -10.23 -22.67
C GLY A 504 8.64 -11.45 -22.52
N PHE A 505 9.40 -11.82 -23.54
CA PHE A 505 10.29 -12.98 -23.55
C PHE A 505 11.44 -12.94 -22.55
N LYS A 506 11.69 -11.80 -21.90
CA LYS A 506 12.73 -11.65 -20.87
C LYS A 506 12.24 -12.00 -19.47
N ARG A 507 10.98 -12.37 -19.30
CA ARG A 507 10.35 -12.59 -17.99
C ARG A 507 11.14 -13.56 -17.08
N GLU A 508 11.71 -14.61 -17.60
CA GLU A 508 12.51 -15.57 -16.82
C GLU A 508 13.80 -14.97 -16.22
N ASP A 509 14.30 -13.85 -16.76
CA ASP A 509 15.52 -13.22 -16.24
C ASP A 509 15.31 -12.62 -14.85
N THR A 510 14.09 -12.19 -14.53
CA THR A 510 13.70 -11.76 -13.19
C THR A 510 13.75 -12.88 -12.17
N TYR A 511 13.35 -14.10 -12.57
CA TYR A 511 13.41 -15.29 -11.70
C TYR A 511 14.88 -15.63 -11.36
N LYS A 512 15.79 -15.44 -12.32
CA LYS A 512 17.23 -15.65 -12.13
C LYS A 512 17.85 -14.62 -11.17
N ASP A 513 17.33 -13.38 -11.12
CA ASP A 513 17.77 -12.38 -10.14
C ASP A 513 17.51 -12.83 -8.71
N VAL A 514 16.35 -13.48 -8.46
CA VAL A 514 16.02 -14.04 -7.14
C VAL A 514 16.89 -15.26 -6.83
N ASN A 515 17.19 -16.10 -7.82
CA ASN A 515 18.13 -17.22 -7.61
C ASN A 515 19.54 -16.71 -7.23
N ALA A 516 20.02 -15.66 -7.91
CA ALA A 516 21.30 -15.03 -7.57
C ALA A 516 21.27 -14.37 -6.17
N LEU A 517 20.10 -13.86 -5.71
CA LEU A 517 19.93 -13.41 -4.32
C LEU A 517 20.13 -14.58 -3.34
N PHE A 518 19.66 -15.79 -3.64
CA PHE A 518 19.87 -16.95 -2.78
C PHE A 518 21.35 -17.33 -2.68
N ASP A 519 22.11 -17.19 -3.78
CA ASP A 519 23.56 -17.39 -3.76
C ASP A 519 24.25 -16.33 -2.89
N TRP A 520 23.83 -15.08 -2.98
CA TRP A 520 24.32 -14.00 -2.13
C TRP A 520 23.98 -14.24 -0.64
N ILE A 521 22.74 -14.65 -0.31
CA ILE A 521 22.34 -15.01 1.06
C ILE A 521 23.28 -16.06 1.65
N ALA A 522 23.67 -17.07 0.89
CA ALA A 522 24.57 -18.14 1.34
C ALA A 522 25.97 -17.62 1.73
N THR A 523 26.39 -16.48 1.19
CA THR A 523 27.67 -15.83 1.54
C THR A 523 27.58 -14.95 2.79
N GLN A 524 26.36 -14.62 3.28
CA GLN A 524 26.20 -13.71 4.41
C GLN A 524 26.29 -14.48 5.74
N PRO A 525 27.18 -14.06 6.67
CA PRO A 525 27.41 -14.81 7.91
C PRO A 525 26.20 -14.82 8.85
N GLY A 526 25.33 -13.80 8.77
CA GLY A 526 24.15 -13.65 9.61
C GLY A 526 22.87 -14.28 9.07
N LEU A 527 22.87 -14.76 7.80
CA LEU A 527 21.69 -15.29 7.12
C LEU A 527 21.76 -16.81 6.96
N ASP A 528 20.64 -17.48 7.07
CA ASP A 528 20.53 -18.93 6.96
C ASP A 528 19.96 -19.33 5.59
N SER A 529 20.84 -19.75 4.69
CA SER A 529 20.49 -20.18 3.33
C SER A 529 19.68 -21.48 3.28
N GLU A 530 19.63 -22.24 4.38
CA GLU A 530 18.83 -23.48 4.47
C GLU A 530 17.39 -23.20 4.94
N ARG A 531 17.11 -21.98 5.43
CA ARG A 531 15.81 -21.55 5.92
C ARG A 531 15.36 -20.27 5.21
N ILE A 532 15.02 -20.38 3.94
CA ILE A 532 14.49 -19.28 3.10
C ILE A 532 13.01 -19.55 2.83
N ALA A 533 12.19 -18.53 3.02
CA ALA A 533 10.83 -18.44 2.50
C ALA A 533 10.70 -17.28 1.51
N VAL A 534 9.75 -17.37 0.59
CA VAL A 534 9.44 -16.30 -0.37
C VAL A 534 7.98 -15.88 -0.26
N THR A 535 7.72 -14.60 -0.42
CA THR A 535 6.36 -14.04 -0.47
C THR A 535 6.32 -12.82 -1.38
N GLY A 536 5.14 -12.51 -1.86
CA GLY A 536 4.88 -11.29 -2.61
C GLY A 536 3.41 -11.16 -2.98
N GLY A 537 3.03 -9.97 -3.40
CA GLY A 537 1.67 -9.67 -3.84
C GLY A 537 1.60 -9.34 -5.33
N SER A 538 0.49 -9.71 -6.01
CA SER A 538 0.31 -9.40 -7.44
C SER A 538 1.41 -10.02 -8.32
N TYR A 539 2.19 -9.20 -9.02
CA TYR A 539 3.39 -9.70 -9.72
C TYR A 539 4.39 -10.35 -8.75
N GLY A 540 4.55 -9.81 -7.53
CA GLY A 540 5.35 -10.46 -6.49
C GLY A 540 4.80 -11.85 -6.10
N GLY A 541 3.47 -12.05 -6.17
CA GLY A 541 2.82 -13.34 -6.05
C GLY A 541 3.17 -14.28 -7.21
N HIS A 542 3.11 -13.79 -8.45
CA HIS A 542 3.61 -14.53 -9.62
C HIS A 542 5.08 -14.94 -9.44
N MET A 543 5.94 -14.03 -9.01
CA MET A 543 7.34 -14.29 -8.70
C MET A 543 7.50 -15.35 -7.61
N THR A 544 6.67 -15.30 -6.57
CA THR A 544 6.62 -16.32 -5.51
C THR A 544 6.28 -17.70 -6.07
N LEU A 545 5.30 -17.78 -6.95
CA LEU A 545 4.91 -19.01 -7.65
C LEU A 545 6.03 -19.50 -8.59
N ALA A 546 6.64 -18.59 -9.36
CA ALA A 546 7.76 -18.92 -10.26
C ALA A 546 8.98 -19.45 -9.49
N VAL A 547 9.36 -18.80 -8.38
CA VAL A 547 10.44 -19.28 -7.50
C VAL A 547 10.11 -20.65 -6.91
N SER A 548 8.86 -20.85 -6.45
CA SER A 548 8.40 -22.13 -5.93
C SER A 548 8.42 -23.24 -6.99
N THR A 549 8.30 -22.88 -8.28
CA THR A 549 8.34 -23.78 -9.41
C THR A 549 9.78 -24.11 -9.82
N PHE A 550 10.60 -23.10 -10.07
CA PHE A 550 11.90 -23.28 -10.73
C PHE A 550 13.07 -23.43 -9.74
N TYR A 551 12.87 -23.02 -8.48
CA TYR A 551 13.88 -23.04 -7.41
C TYR A 551 13.33 -23.64 -6.10
N SER A 552 12.44 -24.62 -6.22
CA SER A 552 11.73 -25.26 -5.09
C SER A 552 12.69 -25.84 -4.04
N ASP A 553 13.84 -26.33 -4.44
CA ASP A 553 14.88 -26.90 -3.57
C ASP A 553 15.64 -25.84 -2.75
N ARG A 554 15.57 -24.56 -3.16
CA ARG A 554 16.24 -23.44 -2.51
C ARG A 554 15.41 -22.81 -1.37
N ILE A 555 14.15 -23.19 -1.23
CA ILE A 555 13.21 -22.60 -0.26
C ILE A 555 12.60 -23.66 0.65
N ARG A 556 12.12 -23.23 1.82
CA ARG A 556 11.35 -24.06 2.77
C ARG A 556 9.85 -24.00 2.52
N CYS A 557 9.34 -22.83 2.23
CA CYS A 557 7.91 -22.59 2.00
C CYS A 557 7.68 -21.26 1.27
N SER A 558 6.44 -21.01 0.85
CA SER A 558 6.08 -19.77 0.15
C SER A 558 4.69 -19.26 0.57
N VAL A 559 4.50 -17.93 0.47
CA VAL A 559 3.21 -17.27 0.71
C VAL A 559 2.85 -16.45 -0.52
N ASP A 560 1.92 -16.96 -1.31
CA ASP A 560 1.40 -16.29 -2.50
C ASP A 560 0.22 -15.40 -2.14
N ILE A 561 0.28 -14.13 -2.52
CA ILE A 561 -0.79 -13.15 -2.28
C ILE A 561 -1.26 -12.61 -3.62
N VAL A 562 -2.49 -12.94 -4.02
CA VAL A 562 -3.13 -12.49 -5.27
C VAL A 562 -2.21 -12.65 -6.50
N GLY A 563 -1.45 -13.76 -6.56
CA GLY A 563 -0.48 -14.03 -7.63
C GLY A 563 -1.13 -14.62 -8.87
N MET A 564 -0.47 -14.44 -10.01
CA MET A 564 -0.89 -14.99 -11.30
C MET A 564 -0.23 -16.36 -11.51
N SER A 565 -1.02 -17.43 -11.47
CA SER A 565 -0.55 -18.81 -11.64
C SER A 565 -0.31 -19.19 -13.10
N ASN A 566 -1.00 -18.48 -14.02
CA ASN A 566 -0.77 -18.58 -15.47
C ASN A 566 -1.02 -17.22 -16.12
N LEU A 567 -0.01 -16.63 -16.77
CA LEU A 567 -0.10 -15.32 -17.39
C LEU A 567 -1.09 -15.28 -18.56
N VAL A 568 -1.34 -16.40 -19.24
CA VAL A 568 -2.34 -16.47 -20.32
C VAL A 568 -3.75 -16.37 -19.73
N THR A 569 -4.09 -17.20 -18.74
CA THR A 569 -5.43 -17.14 -18.12
C THR A 569 -5.66 -15.81 -17.40
N PHE A 570 -4.61 -15.24 -16.80
CA PHE A 570 -4.66 -13.90 -16.24
C PHE A 570 -5.01 -12.83 -17.29
N LEU A 571 -4.29 -12.79 -18.43
CA LEU A 571 -4.53 -11.80 -19.50
C LEU A 571 -5.90 -11.95 -20.16
N GLU A 572 -6.40 -13.18 -20.27
CA GLU A 572 -7.74 -13.45 -20.79
C GLU A 572 -8.86 -12.99 -19.83
N ASN A 573 -8.63 -13.02 -18.51
CA ASN A 573 -9.67 -12.85 -17.49
C ASN A 573 -9.54 -11.59 -16.63
N THR A 574 -8.41 -10.86 -16.68
CA THR A 574 -8.31 -9.54 -16.01
C THR A 574 -9.31 -8.55 -16.60
N GLU A 575 -9.72 -7.56 -15.84
CA GLU A 575 -10.73 -6.59 -16.29
C GLU A 575 -10.35 -5.89 -17.60
N ALA A 576 -11.34 -5.70 -18.47
CA ALA A 576 -11.13 -5.28 -19.85
C ALA A 576 -10.47 -3.90 -19.96
N TYR A 577 -10.76 -2.98 -19.04
CA TYR A 577 -10.22 -1.60 -19.04
C TYR A 577 -8.70 -1.54 -18.83
N ARG A 578 -8.07 -2.62 -18.34
CA ARG A 578 -6.63 -2.65 -18.03
C ARG A 578 -5.85 -3.67 -18.87
N ARG A 579 -6.53 -4.52 -19.61
CA ARG A 579 -5.94 -5.69 -20.29
C ARG A 579 -4.88 -5.33 -21.30
N GLU A 580 -5.13 -4.32 -22.15
CA GLU A 580 -4.17 -3.92 -23.18
C GLU A 580 -2.87 -3.37 -22.57
N LEU A 581 -2.93 -2.60 -21.48
CA LEU A 581 -1.78 -2.12 -20.73
C LEU A 581 -0.92 -3.30 -20.23
N ARG A 582 -1.56 -4.36 -19.75
CA ARG A 582 -0.83 -5.54 -19.25
C ARG A 582 -0.20 -6.38 -20.36
N ARG A 583 -0.81 -6.43 -21.57
CA ARG A 583 -0.25 -7.12 -22.72
C ARG A 583 1.07 -6.54 -23.18
N VAL A 584 1.23 -5.23 -23.14
CA VAL A 584 2.48 -4.56 -23.54
C VAL A 584 3.65 -5.03 -22.68
N GLU A 585 3.42 -5.28 -21.42
CA GLU A 585 4.43 -5.61 -20.43
C GLU A 585 4.66 -7.13 -20.30
N TYR A 586 3.58 -7.88 -20.03
CA TYR A 586 3.70 -9.34 -19.83
C TYR A 586 3.93 -10.11 -21.12
N GLY A 587 3.57 -9.52 -22.25
CA GLY A 587 3.50 -10.17 -23.56
C GLY A 587 2.05 -10.39 -24.00
N ASP A 588 1.81 -10.35 -25.32
CA ASP A 588 0.47 -10.51 -25.89
C ASP A 588 0.18 -12.00 -26.15
N GLU A 589 -0.73 -12.58 -25.37
CA GLU A 589 -1.14 -13.99 -25.47
C GLU A 589 -1.85 -14.33 -26.78
N ARG A 590 -2.22 -13.31 -27.58
CA ARG A 590 -2.80 -13.49 -28.91
C ARG A 590 -1.74 -13.82 -29.96
N ASP A 591 -0.46 -13.46 -29.70
CA ASP A 591 0.68 -13.93 -30.51
C ASP A 591 0.97 -15.39 -30.16
N PRO A 592 0.95 -16.33 -31.14
CA PRO A 592 1.17 -17.74 -30.87
C PRO A 592 2.52 -18.07 -30.21
N LYS A 593 3.59 -17.37 -30.56
CA LYS A 593 4.92 -17.58 -29.99
C LYS A 593 5.00 -17.07 -28.55
N MET A 594 4.41 -15.90 -28.31
CA MET A 594 4.33 -15.37 -26.96
C MET A 594 3.46 -16.25 -26.07
N ARG A 595 2.31 -16.72 -26.56
CA ARG A 595 1.46 -17.66 -25.84
C ARG A 595 2.20 -18.93 -25.45
N GLU A 596 2.90 -19.55 -26.40
CA GLU A 596 3.72 -20.75 -26.14
C GLU A 596 4.76 -20.50 -25.03
N PHE A 597 5.42 -19.33 -25.07
CA PHE A 597 6.38 -18.94 -24.05
C PHE A 597 5.70 -18.76 -22.68
N LEU A 598 4.58 -18.00 -22.61
CA LEU A 598 3.86 -17.77 -21.38
C LEU A 598 3.32 -19.04 -20.75
N GLU A 599 2.80 -19.99 -21.58
CA GLU A 599 2.37 -21.31 -21.11
C GLU A 599 3.54 -22.16 -20.59
N LYS A 600 4.70 -22.09 -21.25
CA LYS A 600 5.92 -22.79 -20.82
C LYS A 600 6.38 -22.37 -19.43
N ILE A 601 6.36 -21.04 -19.14
CA ILE A 601 6.84 -20.51 -17.87
C ILE A 601 5.75 -20.50 -16.78
N ALA A 602 4.49 -20.83 -17.11
CA ALA A 602 3.38 -20.77 -16.17
C ALA A 602 3.58 -21.73 -14.99
N PRO A 603 3.54 -21.27 -13.73
CA PRO A 603 3.57 -22.13 -12.55
C PRO A 603 2.49 -23.22 -12.58
N MET A 604 1.29 -22.89 -13.04
CA MET A 604 0.18 -23.83 -13.15
C MET A 604 0.49 -25.03 -14.07
N ASN A 605 1.20 -24.79 -15.18
CA ASN A 605 1.59 -25.85 -16.12
C ASN A 605 2.83 -26.64 -15.66
N ASN A 606 3.50 -26.18 -14.61
CA ASN A 606 4.68 -26.79 -14.01
C ASN A 606 4.42 -27.18 -12.54
N ILE A 607 3.17 -27.47 -12.20
CA ILE A 607 2.72 -27.72 -10.83
C ILE A 607 3.50 -28.85 -10.15
N ASP A 608 3.91 -29.87 -10.92
CA ASP A 608 4.69 -31.00 -10.46
C ASP A 608 6.06 -30.61 -9.88
N LYS A 609 6.57 -29.42 -10.20
CA LYS A 609 7.83 -28.89 -9.68
C LYS A 609 7.66 -28.20 -8.31
N ILE A 610 6.46 -27.80 -7.93
CA ILE A 610 6.19 -27.15 -6.63
C ILE A 610 6.08 -28.23 -5.55
N LYS A 611 7.15 -28.40 -4.78
CA LYS A 611 7.27 -29.46 -3.76
C LYS A 611 7.17 -28.96 -2.32
N LYS A 612 7.20 -27.65 -2.10
CA LYS A 612 7.23 -27.04 -0.77
C LYS A 612 5.87 -26.51 -0.35
N PRO A 613 5.58 -26.49 0.94
CA PRO A 613 4.32 -25.95 1.46
C PRO A 613 4.05 -24.53 0.96
N MET A 614 2.76 -24.23 0.71
CA MET A 614 2.33 -22.92 0.22
C MET A 614 1.09 -22.42 0.95
N LEU A 615 1.10 -21.14 1.34
CA LEU A 615 -0.09 -20.39 1.75
C LEU A 615 -0.53 -19.51 0.58
N VAL A 616 -1.79 -19.65 0.13
CA VAL A 616 -2.38 -18.89 -0.96
C VAL A 616 -3.46 -17.96 -0.41
N ILE A 617 -3.38 -16.67 -0.74
CA ILE A 617 -4.25 -15.61 -0.22
C ILE A 617 -4.84 -14.81 -1.36
N ALA A 618 -6.17 -14.60 -1.36
CA ALA A 618 -6.87 -13.83 -2.40
C ALA A 618 -8.07 -13.05 -1.88
N GLY A 619 -8.41 -11.96 -2.56
CA GLY A 619 -9.71 -11.29 -2.43
C GLY A 619 -10.67 -11.77 -3.52
N LYS A 620 -11.94 -12.02 -3.15
CA LYS A 620 -12.94 -12.54 -4.09
C LYS A 620 -13.31 -11.51 -5.17
N ASN A 621 -13.26 -10.22 -4.84
CA ASN A 621 -13.67 -9.13 -5.71
C ASN A 621 -12.50 -8.51 -6.49
N ASP A 622 -11.37 -9.21 -6.59
CA ASP A 622 -10.17 -8.69 -7.24
C ASP A 622 -10.39 -8.49 -8.76
N PRO A 623 -10.39 -7.23 -9.27
CA PRO A 623 -10.56 -6.95 -10.69
C PRO A 623 -9.25 -7.02 -11.46
N ARG A 624 -8.13 -7.07 -10.75
CA ARG A 624 -6.79 -7.07 -11.33
C ARG A 624 -6.30 -8.47 -11.60
N VAL A 625 -6.26 -9.31 -10.57
CA VAL A 625 -5.91 -10.72 -10.65
C VAL A 625 -7.14 -11.54 -10.23
N PRO A 626 -7.85 -12.16 -11.17
CA PRO A 626 -9.05 -12.90 -10.84
C PRO A 626 -8.78 -13.98 -9.77
N VAL A 627 -9.71 -14.14 -8.82
CA VAL A 627 -9.58 -15.12 -7.73
C VAL A 627 -9.39 -16.55 -8.25
N SER A 628 -9.77 -16.82 -9.50
CA SER A 628 -9.55 -18.10 -10.19
C SER A 628 -8.06 -18.46 -10.29
N GLU A 629 -7.15 -17.48 -10.38
CA GLU A 629 -5.70 -17.73 -10.42
C GLU A 629 -5.21 -18.36 -9.10
N SER A 630 -5.68 -17.85 -7.96
CA SER A 630 -5.38 -18.42 -6.65
C SER A 630 -6.10 -19.75 -6.40
N GLN A 631 -7.34 -19.90 -6.85
CA GLN A 631 -8.11 -21.13 -6.67
C GLN A 631 -7.50 -22.28 -7.46
N GLN A 632 -7.18 -22.09 -8.75
CA GLN A 632 -6.65 -23.16 -9.58
C GLN A 632 -5.29 -23.69 -9.10
N ILE A 633 -4.38 -22.82 -8.62
CA ILE A 633 -3.08 -23.25 -8.09
C ILE A 633 -3.25 -24.02 -6.77
N ALA A 634 -4.13 -23.54 -5.88
CA ALA A 634 -4.40 -24.21 -4.60
C ALA A 634 -5.00 -25.61 -4.82
N ASP A 635 -5.98 -25.75 -5.74
CA ASP A 635 -6.61 -27.03 -6.05
C ASP A 635 -5.63 -28.01 -6.68
N ALA A 636 -4.75 -27.53 -7.56
CA ALA A 636 -3.72 -28.36 -8.20
C ALA A 636 -2.69 -28.86 -7.16
N LEU A 637 -2.24 -27.99 -6.24
CA LEU A 637 -1.32 -28.37 -5.15
C LEU A 637 -1.94 -29.42 -4.22
N LYS A 638 -3.22 -29.26 -3.85
CA LYS A 638 -3.96 -30.27 -3.06
C LYS A 638 -4.01 -31.62 -3.78
N LYS A 639 -4.35 -31.59 -5.07
CA LYS A 639 -4.47 -32.81 -5.89
C LYS A 639 -3.14 -33.60 -5.96
N GLN A 640 -2.01 -32.92 -6.00
CA GLN A 640 -0.70 -33.59 -6.00
C GLN A 640 -0.18 -33.96 -4.59
N GLY A 641 -0.88 -33.54 -3.51
CA GLY A 641 -0.51 -33.85 -2.13
C GLY A 641 0.52 -32.89 -1.52
N THR A 642 0.80 -31.75 -2.14
CA THR A 642 1.64 -30.70 -1.55
C THR A 642 0.84 -29.97 -0.47
N PRO A 643 1.39 -29.75 0.75
CA PRO A 643 0.68 -29.00 1.79
C PRO A 643 0.33 -27.60 1.32
N VAL A 644 -0.93 -27.26 1.31
CA VAL A 644 -1.42 -25.93 0.91
C VAL A 644 -2.48 -25.43 1.87
N TRP A 645 -2.34 -24.15 2.26
CA TRP A 645 -3.35 -23.41 2.98
C TRP A 645 -3.96 -22.37 2.03
N LEU A 646 -5.28 -22.20 2.11
CA LEU A 646 -6.01 -21.24 1.27
C LEU A 646 -6.82 -20.30 2.13
N LEU A 647 -6.70 -18.99 1.88
CA LEU A 647 -7.45 -17.93 2.53
C LEU A 647 -8.04 -16.98 1.49
N ILE A 648 -9.38 -16.91 1.39
CA ILE A 648 -10.07 -15.97 0.50
C ILE A 648 -11.03 -15.10 1.30
N ALA A 649 -10.92 -13.77 1.18
CA ALA A 649 -11.87 -12.83 1.76
C ALA A 649 -12.95 -12.45 0.72
N LYS A 650 -14.23 -12.66 1.08
CA LYS A 650 -15.39 -12.45 0.19
C LYS A 650 -15.68 -10.97 -0.09
N ASP A 651 -15.18 -10.07 0.76
CA ASP A 651 -15.43 -8.63 0.77
C ASP A 651 -14.15 -7.80 0.59
N GLU A 652 -13.14 -8.40 -0.05
CA GLU A 652 -11.86 -7.78 -0.40
C GLU A 652 -11.55 -7.97 -1.89
N GLY A 653 -10.73 -7.06 -2.42
CA GLY A 653 -10.24 -7.07 -3.79
C GLY A 653 -8.76 -7.40 -3.88
N HIS A 654 -8.00 -6.54 -4.59
CA HIS A 654 -6.55 -6.71 -4.83
C HIS A 654 -5.74 -6.40 -3.57
N GLY A 655 -5.74 -7.35 -2.63
CA GLY A 655 -5.20 -7.22 -1.29
C GLY A 655 -6.25 -6.81 -0.26
N TYR A 656 -6.00 -7.18 1.01
CA TYR A 656 -6.93 -6.91 2.10
C TYR A 656 -6.76 -5.46 2.61
N ARG A 657 -7.87 -4.74 2.74
CA ARG A 657 -7.91 -3.35 3.23
C ARG A 657 -8.55 -3.23 4.60
N LYS A 658 -9.50 -4.11 4.93
CA LYS A 658 -10.17 -4.12 6.22
C LYS A 658 -9.26 -4.72 7.30
N LYS A 659 -9.10 -4.01 8.42
CA LYS A 659 -8.20 -4.42 9.48
C LYS A 659 -8.44 -5.85 10.00
N PRO A 660 -9.68 -6.33 10.24
CA PRO A 660 -9.91 -7.70 10.69
C PRO A 660 -9.39 -8.74 9.70
N ASN A 661 -9.59 -8.52 8.39
CA ASN A 661 -9.10 -9.41 7.34
C ASN A 661 -7.56 -9.39 7.27
N GLN A 662 -6.95 -8.21 7.33
CA GLN A 662 -5.50 -8.05 7.37
C GLN A 662 -4.88 -8.72 8.61
N ASP A 663 -5.53 -8.60 9.75
CA ASP A 663 -5.05 -9.21 11.01
C ASP A 663 -5.10 -10.74 10.88
N PHE A 664 -6.21 -11.32 10.43
CA PHE A 664 -6.34 -12.77 10.25
C PHE A 664 -5.37 -13.31 9.20
N GLN A 665 -5.21 -12.61 8.07
CA GLN A 665 -4.19 -12.92 7.05
C GLN A 665 -2.79 -12.98 7.67
N PHE A 666 -2.45 -12.00 8.48
CA PHE A 666 -1.14 -11.93 9.11
C PHE A 666 -0.94 -13.05 10.14
N TYR A 667 -1.95 -13.37 10.95
CA TYR A 667 -1.86 -14.49 11.89
C TYR A 667 -1.70 -15.84 11.16
N ALA A 668 -2.42 -16.05 10.06
CA ALA A 668 -2.24 -17.23 9.23
C ALA A 668 -0.81 -17.30 8.65
N THR A 669 -0.26 -16.16 8.22
CA THR A 669 1.13 -16.09 7.74
C THR A 669 2.13 -16.40 8.85
N VAL A 670 1.94 -15.90 10.07
CA VAL A 670 2.80 -16.18 11.22
C VAL A 670 2.79 -17.68 11.55
N GLU A 671 1.60 -18.28 11.70
CA GLU A 671 1.48 -19.74 11.97
C GLU A 671 2.13 -20.57 10.85
N PHE A 672 1.93 -20.18 9.60
CA PHE A 672 2.53 -20.85 8.46
C PHE A 672 4.06 -20.80 8.48
N LEU A 673 4.64 -19.62 8.77
CA LEU A 673 6.09 -19.47 8.86
C LEU A 673 6.66 -20.19 10.10
N GLN A 674 5.95 -20.21 11.22
CA GLN A 674 6.36 -20.99 12.39
C GLN A 674 6.39 -22.49 12.09
N GLU A 675 5.40 -23.00 11.35
CA GLU A 675 5.32 -24.41 11.00
C GLU A 675 6.39 -24.84 9.98
N TYR A 676 6.59 -24.06 8.91
CA TYR A 676 7.36 -24.51 7.75
C TYR A 676 8.72 -23.84 7.55
N LEU A 677 8.96 -22.68 8.16
CA LEU A 677 10.25 -21.99 8.08
C LEU A 677 11.08 -22.15 9.36
N LEU A 678 10.43 -22.09 10.53
CA LEU A 678 11.15 -22.04 11.81
C LEU A 678 11.38 -23.43 12.43
N LYS A 679 10.53 -24.42 12.13
CA LYS A 679 10.74 -25.83 12.49
C LYS A 679 11.57 -26.53 11.43
#